data_b39835cbdc92d051918731ea4a9d4221
#
_entry.id   b39835cbdc92d051918731ea4a9d4221
#
_cell.length_a   1.000
_cell.length_b   1.000
_cell.length_c   1.000
_cell.angle_alpha   90.00
_cell.angle_beta   90.00
_cell.angle_gamma   90.00
#
_symmetry.space_group_name_H-M   'P 1'
#
loop_
_entity.id
_entity.type
_entity.pdbx_description
1 polymer ?
#
loop_
_entity_poly.entity_id
_entity_poly.type
_entity_poly.pdbx_seq_one_letter_code
_entity_poly.pdbx_strand_id
1 'polypeptide(L)'
;MRIIPFVIFGVVTTALIIILNSTLLTPAPLGKLLAPQNGIWQNAEPVDHDYSADLSFKQLKGKVDVYFDERLVPHVFAEQENDAFFVQGYLHAKFRLWQMEFQTFAAAGRISELIGKKQAVLGFDRNMRRLGMVYAAENSLKEVEKDPATLLECDNYTAGVNAYIESLNESTLPLEYKIMGYYPEKWTNLKTALFLKYMSLDLAGGENDFEYTNAKSVFSSGDFNKIYPVIMDSLDPIVPKGTAFAKPGIELKIPATADSLYFDTKDSTTIQEQKPDPNNGSNNWAVNGSKTKSGYPILCNDPHLGLNLPSLWYEMQISTPTYNAYGATFPGAPAIIIGFNDSCAFGFTNAMRDVRDYYEVKFKDDSRKEYWFNNEWQKTTFRIEKIKIKDAPDFLDTVAYTNIGPVMYDKSYSGGRETNNKYYAVRWKAHDASNELKMFTLLDKAKNYDDYLEAIKYLHTPGQNCLFASKSGDIAIWDQGEFPAKWKRQGDFVMPGTDSSYFWQAMIPQDENPHLVNPERGFVSSANQLPADTSYPYYLGGSYPPYRGLEINRRLSAMNNSTPEDMMKLQTDDYNVFAEMALPVLVKNIEVLKLSNNELKYFDILKTWNLRNEVNSKGATLFVLTWDSLENKVWNDEFLKTNLQLMVPHESTLLENILKDSSFKFLDDINTSQKETLSDDVTAAFKQAVFVAQTADSNGTLEWGKYKDTKILHLARLDAFSRLHLPVGGGTNTINATKQQHGPSWRMIVSLIPQTQAYGVYPGGQSGNPGSRFYDNFVDTWVQGKYYPLWVMKASEANDDRVKWKMSFKGI
;
A
#
# COMPACT_ATOMS: atom_id res chain seq x y z
N MET A 1 27.49 30.88 -55.72
CA MET A 1 27.14 31.22 -54.31
C MET A 1 25.75 30.78 -53.83
N ARG A 2 24.73 30.57 -54.68
CA ARG A 2 23.35 30.17 -54.21
C ARG A 2 23.15 28.67 -53.90
N ILE A 3 24.06 27.82 -54.39
CA ILE A 3 23.95 26.36 -54.19
C ILE A 3 24.33 25.93 -52.75
N ILE A 4 25.32 26.58 -52.14
CA ILE A 4 25.75 26.25 -50.76
C ILE A 4 24.64 26.43 -49.75
N PRO A 5 23.91 27.57 -49.66
CA PRO A 5 22.77 27.72 -48.77
C PRO A 5 21.67 26.70 -49.04
N PHE A 6 21.36 26.40 -50.31
CA PHE A 6 20.36 25.39 -50.66
C PHE A 6 20.72 23.99 -50.12
N VAL A 7 21.99 23.59 -50.31
CA VAL A 7 22.46 22.29 -49.76
C VAL A 7 22.42 22.26 -48.24
N ILE A 8 22.87 23.35 -47.58
CA ILE A 8 22.82 23.45 -46.11
C ILE A 8 21.39 23.36 -45.63
N PHE A 9 20.47 24.13 -46.19
CA PHE A 9 19.05 24.08 -45.76
C PHE A 9 18.41 22.72 -46.09
N GLY A 10 18.77 22.09 -47.21
CA GLY A 10 18.32 20.73 -47.55
C GLY A 10 18.80 19.70 -46.52
N VAL A 11 20.06 19.75 -46.13
CA VAL A 11 20.63 18.85 -45.11
C VAL A 11 19.98 19.09 -43.75
N VAL A 12 19.83 20.36 -43.33
CA VAL A 12 19.18 20.70 -42.05
C VAL A 12 17.73 20.24 -42.03
N THR A 13 16.96 20.50 -43.12
CA THR A 13 15.59 20.04 -43.22
C THR A 13 15.47 18.52 -43.17
N THR A 14 16.33 17.82 -43.91
CA THR A 14 16.35 16.33 -43.88
C THR A 14 16.71 15.81 -42.49
N ALA A 15 17.71 16.40 -41.84
CA ALA A 15 18.09 16.04 -40.48
C ALA A 15 16.93 16.29 -39.50
N LEU A 16 16.26 17.40 -39.57
CA LEU A 16 15.07 17.70 -38.74
C LEU A 16 13.94 16.71 -38.99
N ILE A 17 13.66 16.36 -40.26
CA ILE A 17 12.65 15.35 -40.59
C ILE A 17 13.03 13.98 -39.96
N ILE A 18 14.29 13.55 -40.08
CA ILE A 18 14.78 12.33 -39.52
C ILE A 18 14.63 12.35 -37.96
N ILE A 19 15.08 13.43 -37.32
CA ILE A 19 15.02 13.57 -35.85
C ILE A 19 13.56 13.55 -35.38
N LEU A 20 12.69 14.33 -36.03
CA LEU A 20 11.28 14.44 -35.67
C LEU A 20 10.50 13.12 -35.87
N ASN A 21 10.92 12.30 -36.85
CA ASN A 21 10.28 11.00 -37.11
C ASN A 21 10.96 9.80 -36.41
N SER A 22 12.03 10.03 -35.67
CA SER A 22 12.78 8.99 -34.96
C SER A 22 12.39 8.97 -33.46
N THR A 23 12.72 7.86 -32.80
CA THR A 23 12.61 7.67 -31.35
C THR A 23 13.93 7.94 -30.62
N LEU A 24 14.82 8.76 -31.20
CA LEU A 24 16.13 9.07 -30.61
C LEU A 24 16.04 9.93 -29.35
N LEU A 25 15.08 10.86 -29.31
CA LEU A 25 14.93 11.81 -28.21
C LEU A 25 13.83 11.43 -27.23
N THR A 26 12.81 10.75 -27.71
CA THR A 26 11.60 10.39 -26.93
C THR A 26 11.14 8.98 -27.30
N PRO A 27 10.44 8.26 -26.41
CA PRO A 27 9.91 6.92 -26.71
C PRO A 27 8.95 6.87 -27.91
N ALA A 28 8.24 7.98 -28.19
CA ALA A 28 7.46 8.18 -29.43
C ALA A 28 8.13 9.25 -30.30
N PRO A 29 7.98 9.22 -31.65
CA PRO A 29 8.52 10.24 -32.52
C PRO A 29 8.09 11.65 -32.14
N LEU A 30 9.03 12.57 -31.95
CA LEU A 30 8.76 13.95 -31.50
C LEU A 30 7.82 14.68 -32.44
N GLY A 31 7.91 14.47 -33.76
CA GLY A 31 6.99 15.05 -34.74
C GLY A 31 5.55 14.58 -34.55
N LYS A 32 5.34 13.32 -34.12
CA LYS A 32 4.00 12.81 -33.76
C LYS A 32 3.47 13.46 -32.49
N LEU A 33 4.35 13.61 -31.48
CA LEU A 33 3.98 14.26 -30.21
C LEU A 33 3.59 15.73 -30.38
N LEU A 34 4.29 16.46 -31.26
CA LEU A 34 4.07 17.88 -31.51
C LEU A 34 3.01 18.16 -32.57
N ALA A 35 2.43 17.15 -33.23
CA ALA A 35 1.38 17.31 -34.23
C ALA A 35 0.14 18.03 -33.65
N PRO A 36 -0.32 19.15 -34.19
CA PRO A 36 -1.44 19.91 -33.63
C PRO A 36 -2.74 19.13 -33.58
N GLN A 37 -2.99 18.22 -34.53
CA GLN A 37 -4.26 17.47 -34.65
C GLN A 37 -4.34 16.25 -33.72
N ASN A 38 -3.21 15.56 -33.46
CA ASN A 38 -3.20 14.28 -32.80
C ASN A 38 -2.18 14.19 -31.67
N GLY A 39 -1.32 15.20 -31.50
CA GLY A 39 -0.26 15.24 -30.52
C GLY A 39 -0.75 15.57 -29.10
N ILE A 40 0.21 15.90 -28.25
CA ILE A 40 -0.01 16.19 -26.83
C ILE A 40 -0.91 17.39 -26.57
N TRP A 41 -0.99 18.33 -27.52
CA TRP A 41 -1.83 19.52 -27.43
C TRP A 41 -3.33 19.19 -27.30
N GLN A 42 -3.75 18.03 -27.81
CA GLN A 42 -5.13 17.56 -27.71
C GLN A 42 -5.52 17.11 -26.29
N ASN A 43 -4.55 16.93 -25.40
CA ASN A 43 -4.79 16.59 -24.00
C ASN A 43 -4.93 17.82 -23.09
N ALA A 44 -4.67 19.02 -23.60
CA ALA A 44 -4.94 20.28 -22.88
C ALA A 44 -6.44 20.56 -22.89
N GLU A 45 -7.11 20.40 -21.74
CA GLU A 45 -8.53 20.68 -21.59
C GLU A 45 -8.79 22.17 -21.38
N PRO A 46 -9.72 22.81 -22.11
CA PRO A 46 -10.18 24.16 -21.81
C PRO A 46 -10.76 24.22 -20.38
N VAL A 47 -10.68 25.41 -19.75
CA VAL A 47 -11.23 25.62 -18.40
C VAL A 47 -12.76 25.39 -18.36
N ASP A 48 -13.45 25.68 -19.47
CA ASP A 48 -14.88 25.50 -19.67
C ASP A 48 -15.24 24.20 -20.40
N HIS A 49 -14.38 23.19 -20.34
CA HIS A 49 -14.62 21.89 -20.95
C HIS A 49 -15.94 21.29 -20.49
N ASP A 50 -16.79 20.90 -21.46
CA ASP A 50 -18.08 20.28 -21.21
C ASP A 50 -17.92 18.74 -21.15
N TYR A 51 -18.22 18.17 -20.00
CA TYR A 51 -18.21 16.70 -19.79
C TYR A 51 -19.56 16.05 -20.10
N SER A 52 -20.57 16.80 -20.52
CA SER A 52 -21.90 16.27 -20.83
C SER A 52 -21.89 15.40 -22.10
N ALA A 53 -22.64 14.32 -22.09
CA ALA A 53 -22.78 13.44 -23.25
C ALA A 53 -24.05 12.59 -23.20
N ASP A 54 -24.62 12.29 -24.37
CA ASP A 54 -25.67 11.28 -24.55
C ASP A 54 -25.08 10.08 -25.30
N LEU A 55 -25.03 8.93 -24.64
CA LEU A 55 -24.34 7.72 -25.09
C LEU A 55 -25.32 6.54 -25.20
N SER A 56 -25.12 5.69 -26.18
CA SER A 56 -25.99 4.53 -26.42
C SER A 56 -25.17 3.29 -26.66
N PHE A 57 -25.49 2.20 -25.93
CA PHE A 57 -24.75 0.94 -25.97
C PHE A 57 -25.69 -0.26 -25.96
N LYS A 58 -25.40 -1.28 -26.75
CA LYS A 58 -26.20 -2.52 -26.84
C LYS A 58 -26.20 -3.34 -25.55
N GLN A 59 -25.19 -3.13 -24.72
CA GLN A 59 -24.98 -3.87 -23.47
C GLN A 59 -25.94 -3.42 -22.36
N LEU A 60 -26.45 -2.20 -22.43
CA LEU A 60 -27.31 -1.62 -21.40
C LEU A 60 -28.76 -2.11 -21.57
N LYS A 61 -29.41 -2.39 -20.44
CA LYS A 61 -30.81 -2.83 -20.37
C LYS A 61 -31.78 -1.74 -19.93
N GLY A 62 -31.26 -0.76 -19.20
CA GLY A 62 -31.99 0.40 -18.68
C GLY A 62 -31.25 1.71 -18.98
N LYS A 63 -31.79 2.78 -18.45
CA LYS A 63 -31.15 4.10 -18.49
C LYS A 63 -30.23 4.26 -17.28
N VAL A 64 -29.09 4.91 -17.48
CA VAL A 64 -28.22 5.39 -16.41
C VAL A 64 -27.92 6.84 -16.63
N ASP A 65 -28.28 7.68 -15.65
CA ASP A 65 -27.89 9.08 -15.62
C ASP A 65 -26.70 9.28 -14.67
N VAL A 66 -25.68 9.99 -15.11
CA VAL A 66 -24.51 10.36 -14.32
C VAL A 66 -24.48 11.89 -14.21
N TYR A 67 -24.55 12.38 -13.01
CA TYR A 67 -24.43 13.80 -12.70
C TYR A 67 -23.05 14.07 -12.11
N PHE A 68 -22.34 15.06 -12.61
CA PHE A 68 -21.05 15.47 -12.06
C PHE A 68 -21.19 16.76 -11.28
N ASP A 69 -20.61 16.77 -10.08
CA ASP A 69 -20.52 17.98 -9.25
C ASP A 69 -19.40 18.92 -9.71
N GLU A 70 -19.22 20.02 -9.00
CA GLU A 70 -18.15 21.00 -9.26
C GLU A 70 -16.73 20.45 -9.08
N ARG A 71 -16.57 19.30 -8.42
CA ARG A 71 -15.30 18.59 -8.22
C ARG A 71 -15.06 17.49 -9.26
N LEU A 72 -15.99 17.33 -10.22
CA LEU A 72 -16.03 16.23 -11.19
C LEU A 72 -16.29 14.87 -10.56
N VAL A 73 -16.92 14.82 -9.39
CA VAL A 73 -17.36 13.56 -8.76
C VAL A 73 -18.63 13.07 -9.45
N PRO A 74 -18.64 11.82 -9.98
CA PRO A 74 -19.83 11.26 -10.62
C PRO A 74 -20.82 10.70 -9.59
N HIS A 75 -22.09 11.06 -9.74
CA HIS A 75 -23.24 10.50 -9.07
C HIS A 75 -24.02 9.67 -10.09
N VAL A 76 -23.88 8.35 -10.01
CA VAL A 76 -24.44 7.39 -10.96
C VAL A 76 -25.81 6.94 -10.48
N PHE A 77 -26.85 7.10 -11.31
CA PHE A 77 -28.21 6.64 -11.05
C PHE A 77 -28.64 5.66 -12.13
N ALA A 78 -28.68 4.37 -11.79
CA ALA A 78 -28.99 3.30 -12.73
C ALA A 78 -30.37 2.68 -12.47
N GLU A 79 -31.15 2.47 -13.54
CA GLU A 79 -32.42 1.75 -13.47
C GLU A 79 -32.24 0.25 -13.27
N GLN A 80 -31.08 -0.28 -13.67
CA GLN A 80 -30.69 -1.68 -13.53
C GLN A 80 -29.31 -1.75 -12.85
N GLU A 81 -29.19 -2.61 -11.84
CA GLU A 81 -27.95 -2.74 -11.04
C GLU A 81 -26.72 -3.06 -11.90
N ASN A 82 -26.85 -4.01 -12.83
CA ASN A 82 -25.74 -4.41 -13.68
C ASN A 82 -25.26 -3.33 -14.64
N ASP A 83 -26.15 -2.41 -15.03
CA ASP A 83 -25.80 -1.28 -15.89
C ASP A 83 -24.92 -0.25 -15.14
N ALA A 84 -25.03 -0.19 -13.80
CA ALA A 84 -24.15 0.63 -12.98
C ALA A 84 -22.69 0.17 -13.09
N PHE A 85 -22.41 -1.13 -13.11
CA PHE A 85 -21.04 -1.65 -13.29
C PHE A 85 -20.47 -1.33 -14.68
N PHE A 86 -21.32 -1.39 -15.73
CA PHE A 86 -20.90 -0.94 -17.06
C PHE A 86 -20.48 0.54 -17.05
N VAL A 87 -21.32 1.39 -16.46
CA VAL A 87 -21.03 2.83 -16.41
C VAL A 87 -19.83 3.12 -15.51
N GLN A 88 -19.64 2.40 -14.38
CA GLN A 88 -18.46 2.50 -13.56
C GLN A 88 -17.20 2.17 -14.37
N GLY A 89 -17.21 1.07 -15.13
CA GLY A 89 -16.08 0.69 -15.98
C GLY A 89 -15.78 1.74 -17.07
N TYR A 90 -16.83 2.28 -17.69
CA TYR A 90 -16.70 3.35 -18.68
C TYR A 90 -16.08 4.63 -18.09
N LEU A 91 -16.53 5.05 -16.89
CA LEU A 91 -16.02 6.25 -16.21
C LEU A 91 -14.58 6.05 -15.72
N HIS A 92 -14.26 4.90 -15.13
CA HIS A 92 -12.88 4.58 -14.77
C HIS A 92 -11.95 4.64 -15.99
N ALA A 93 -12.35 4.06 -17.11
CA ALA A 93 -11.57 4.13 -18.34
C ALA A 93 -11.48 5.56 -18.87
N LYS A 94 -12.60 6.33 -18.91
CA LYS A 94 -12.62 7.70 -19.38
C LYS A 94 -11.63 8.59 -18.64
N PHE A 95 -11.53 8.41 -17.32
CA PHE A 95 -10.72 9.29 -16.48
C PHE A 95 -9.37 8.69 -16.06
N ARG A 96 -9.17 7.36 -16.14
CA ARG A 96 -8.02 6.71 -15.53
C ARG A 96 -7.40 5.55 -16.34
N LEU A 97 -7.75 5.42 -17.64
CA LEU A 97 -7.39 4.24 -18.46
C LEU A 97 -5.90 3.89 -18.40
N TRP A 98 -5.02 4.90 -18.60
CA TRP A 98 -3.59 4.63 -18.59
C TRP A 98 -3.10 4.12 -17.23
N GLN A 99 -3.55 4.71 -16.13
CA GLN A 99 -3.25 4.24 -14.78
C GLN A 99 -3.68 2.78 -14.59
N MET A 100 -4.92 2.45 -14.95
CA MET A 100 -5.47 1.09 -14.86
C MET A 100 -4.58 0.09 -15.60
N GLU A 101 -4.25 0.39 -16.84
CA GLU A 101 -3.46 -0.52 -17.66
C GLU A 101 -2.01 -0.61 -17.20
N PHE A 102 -1.36 0.51 -16.86
CA PHE A 102 0.02 0.52 -16.37
C PHE A 102 0.20 -0.32 -15.11
N GLN A 103 -0.73 -0.23 -14.17
CA GLN A 103 -0.72 -1.05 -12.96
C GLN A 103 -0.89 -2.54 -13.26
N THR A 104 -1.74 -2.91 -14.23
CA THR A 104 -1.86 -4.32 -14.65
C THR A 104 -0.64 -4.82 -15.42
N PHE A 105 0.06 -3.97 -16.17
CA PHE A 105 1.36 -4.29 -16.76
C PHE A 105 2.40 -4.56 -15.67
N ALA A 106 2.45 -3.73 -14.63
CA ALA A 106 3.35 -3.95 -13.49
C ALA A 106 3.02 -5.27 -12.78
N ALA A 107 1.75 -5.50 -12.43
CA ALA A 107 1.29 -6.72 -11.79
C ALA A 107 1.62 -7.98 -12.59
N ALA A 108 1.48 -7.92 -13.91
CA ALA A 108 1.73 -9.05 -14.80
C ALA A 108 3.22 -9.24 -15.16
N GLY A 109 4.15 -8.39 -14.69
CA GLY A 109 5.55 -8.42 -15.09
C GLY A 109 5.71 -8.20 -16.60
N ARG A 110 5.18 -7.07 -17.11
CA ARG A 110 5.12 -6.71 -18.53
C ARG A 110 5.67 -5.30 -18.81
N ILE A 111 6.36 -4.68 -17.86
CA ILE A 111 6.88 -3.31 -18.04
C ILE A 111 7.94 -3.23 -19.14
N SER A 112 8.72 -4.30 -19.37
CA SER A 112 9.69 -4.38 -20.48
C SER A 112 9.05 -4.22 -21.85
N GLU A 113 7.77 -4.55 -22.02
CA GLU A 113 7.02 -4.36 -23.26
C GLU A 113 6.85 -2.86 -23.60
N LEU A 114 6.85 -1.99 -22.59
CA LEU A 114 6.66 -0.54 -22.72
C LEU A 114 7.99 0.22 -22.79
N ILE A 115 8.95 -0.16 -21.94
CA ILE A 115 10.18 0.63 -21.68
C ILE A 115 11.39 0.08 -22.45
N GLY A 116 11.34 -1.20 -22.90
CA GLY A 116 12.43 -1.86 -23.63
C GLY A 116 13.46 -2.51 -22.71
N LYS A 117 14.62 -2.88 -23.31
CA LYS A 117 15.65 -3.69 -22.66
C LYS A 117 16.44 -2.89 -21.62
N LYS A 118 15.96 -2.84 -20.39
CA LYS A 118 16.68 -2.34 -19.20
C LYS A 118 16.77 -3.44 -18.16
N GLN A 119 17.98 -3.71 -17.64
CA GLN A 119 18.22 -4.82 -16.71
C GLN A 119 17.33 -4.75 -15.45
N ALA A 120 17.18 -3.58 -14.85
CA ALA A 120 16.34 -3.42 -13.68
C ALA A 120 14.85 -3.69 -13.96
N VAL A 121 14.37 -3.26 -15.13
CA VAL A 121 12.97 -3.48 -15.55
C VAL A 121 12.71 -4.95 -15.84
N LEU A 122 13.63 -5.62 -16.55
CA LEU A 122 13.54 -7.07 -16.79
C LEU A 122 13.63 -7.84 -15.47
N GLY A 123 14.46 -7.38 -14.51
CA GLY A 123 14.55 -7.96 -13.18
C GLY A 123 13.21 -7.86 -12.43
N PHE A 124 12.55 -6.71 -12.49
CA PHE A 124 11.21 -6.51 -11.94
C PHE A 124 10.17 -7.43 -12.59
N ASP A 125 10.13 -7.49 -13.93
CA ASP A 125 9.18 -8.36 -14.64
C ASP A 125 9.41 -9.83 -14.29
N ARG A 126 10.66 -10.29 -14.21
CA ARG A 126 11.00 -11.64 -13.76
C ARG A 126 10.53 -11.91 -12.34
N ASN A 127 10.71 -10.93 -11.44
CA ASN A 127 10.26 -11.06 -10.06
C ASN A 127 8.75 -11.30 -9.98
N MET A 128 7.95 -10.48 -10.66
CA MET A 128 6.48 -10.64 -10.69
C MET A 128 6.06 -11.99 -11.28
N ARG A 129 6.71 -12.41 -12.38
CA ARG A 129 6.43 -13.70 -13.03
C ARG A 129 6.79 -14.88 -12.15
N ARG A 130 7.96 -14.85 -11.51
CA ARG A 130 8.45 -15.93 -10.65
C ARG A 130 7.70 -16.00 -9.31
N LEU A 131 7.25 -14.85 -8.78
CA LEU A 131 6.34 -14.84 -7.65
C LEU A 131 4.98 -15.49 -7.99
N GLY A 132 4.66 -15.64 -9.27
CA GLY A 132 3.41 -16.24 -9.70
C GLY A 132 2.20 -15.30 -9.67
N MET A 133 2.41 -14.00 -9.92
CA MET A 133 1.31 -13.02 -9.93
C MET A 133 0.22 -13.36 -10.94
N VAL A 134 0.60 -13.74 -12.16
CA VAL A 134 -0.36 -14.15 -13.20
C VAL A 134 -1.05 -15.46 -12.81
N TYR A 135 -0.31 -16.41 -12.24
CA TYR A 135 -0.87 -17.66 -11.72
C TYR A 135 -1.91 -17.41 -10.61
N ALA A 136 -1.62 -16.51 -9.66
CA ALA A 136 -2.56 -16.10 -8.61
C ALA A 136 -3.84 -15.47 -9.19
N ALA A 137 -3.70 -14.57 -10.16
CA ALA A 137 -4.83 -13.92 -10.82
C ALA A 137 -5.69 -14.90 -11.63
N GLU A 138 -5.07 -15.85 -12.34
CA GLU A 138 -5.77 -16.93 -13.07
C GLU A 138 -6.57 -17.81 -12.11
N ASN A 139 -6.06 -18.11 -10.91
CA ASN A 139 -6.78 -18.91 -9.92
C ASN A 139 -7.94 -18.13 -9.31
N SER A 140 -7.79 -16.83 -9.01
CA SER A 140 -8.90 -15.99 -8.58
C SER A 140 -9.97 -15.84 -9.65
N LEU A 141 -9.60 -15.67 -10.91
CA LEU A 141 -10.56 -15.59 -12.00
C LEU A 141 -11.41 -16.86 -12.11
N LYS A 142 -10.79 -18.05 -11.99
CA LYS A 142 -11.52 -19.33 -11.95
C LYS A 142 -12.54 -19.40 -10.81
N GLU A 143 -12.26 -18.76 -9.67
CA GLU A 143 -13.20 -18.71 -8.55
C GLU A 143 -14.33 -17.73 -8.81
N VAL A 144 -14.04 -16.56 -9.38
CA VAL A 144 -15.03 -15.60 -9.85
C VAL A 144 -15.97 -16.23 -10.89
N GLU A 145 -15.44 -17.01 -11.84
CA GLU A 145 -16.21 -17.72 -12.88
C GLU A 145 -17.21 -18.75 -12.30
N LYS A 146 -17.00 -19.23 -11.07
CA LYS A 146 -17.94 -20.14 -10.38
C LYS A 146 -19.11 -19.39 -9.72
N ASP A 147 -18.99 -18.07 -9.53
CA ASP A 147 -20.05 -17.23 -8.97
C ASP A 147 -20.70 -16.39 -10.07
N PRO A 148 -21.89 -16.78 -10.57
CA PRO A 148 -22.54 -16.09 -11.68
C PRO A 148 -22.83 -14.60 -11.41
N ALA A 149 -23.04 -14.21 -10.15
CA ALA A 149 -23.29 -12.81 -9.79
C ALA A 149 -22.03 -11.98 -9.95
N THR A 150 -20.93 -12.38 -9.32
CA THR A 150 -19.65 -11.68 -9.43
C THR A 150 -19.11 -11.68 -10.86
N LEU A 151 -19.26 -12.80 -11.59
CA LEU A 151 -18.87 -12.85 -13.00
C LEU A 151 -19.64 -11.82 -13.84
N LEU A 152 -20.95 -11.69 -13.63
CA LEU A 152 -21.77 -10.73 -14.36
C LEU A 152 -21.39 -9.28 -14.03
N GLU A 153 -21.07 -8.98 -12.78
CA GLU A 153 -20.54 -7.68 -12.34
C GLU A 153 -19.22 -7.36 -13.07
N CYS A 154 -18.28 -8.31 -13.10
CA CYS A 154 -17.00 -8.19 -13.82
C CYS A 154 -17.19 -8.02 -15.33
N ASP A 155 -18.09 -8.80 -15.95
CA ASP A 155 -18.33 -8.75 -17.40
C ASP A 155 -18.91 -7.40 -17.81
N ASN A 156 -19.86 -6.84 -17.04
CA ASN A 156 -20.41 -5.52 -17.30
C ASN A 156 -19.36 -4.42 -17.11
N TYR A 157 -18.57 -4.49 -16.04
CA TYR A 157 -17.45 -3.55 -15.82
C TYR A 157 -16.46 -3.59 -16.99
N THR A 158 -16.02 -4.79 -17.37
CA THR A 158 -15.10 -5.01 -18.51
C THR A 158 -15.69 -4.49 -19.82
N ALA A 159 -16.99 -4.71 -20.06
CA ALA A 159 -17.68 -4.19 -21.24
C ALA A 159 -17.70 -2.64 -21.26
N GLY A 160 -17.92 -2.00 -20.11
CA GLY A 160 -17.86 -0.54 -19.97
C GLY A 160 -16.48 0.03 -20.26
N VAL A 161 -15.42 -0.58 -19.71
CA VAL A 161 -14.03 -0.19 -19.99
C VAL A 161 -13.74 -0.29 -21.49
N ASN A 162 -14.12 -1.42 -22.11
CA ASN A 162 -13.88 -1.64 -23.54
C ASN A 162 -14.70 -0.71 -24.42
N ALA A 163 -15.92 -0.34 -24.04
CA ALA A 163 -16.73 0.62 -24.77
C ALA A 163 -16.05 1.99 -24.86
N TYR A 164 -15.34 2.42 -23.79
CA TYR A 164 -14.53 3.63 -23.83
C TYR A 164 -13.28 3.43 -24.70
N ILE A 165 -12.54 2.32 -24.55
CA ILE A 165 -11.34 2.03 -25.36
C ILE A 165 -11.69 2.05 -26.87
N GLU A 166 -12.81 1.47 -27.27
CA GLU A 166 -13.27 1.42 -28.67
C GLU A 166 -13.66 2.80 -29.21
N SER A 167 -13.97 3.78 -28.36
CA SER A 167 -14.26 5.15 -28.76
C SER A 167 -13.01 6.00 -29.02
N LEU A 168 -11.83 5.52 -28.63
CA LEU A 168 -10.58 6.27 -28.71
C LEU A 168 -10.04 6.35 -30.16
N ASN A 169 -9.42 7.48 -30.46
CA ASN A 169 -8.62 7.69 -31.65
C ASN A 169 -7.31 8.41 -31.27
N GLU A 170 -6.42 8.67 -32.22
CA GLU A 170 -5.12 9.28 -31.92
C GLU A 170 -5.22 10.63 -31.20
N SER A 171 -6.22 11.44 -31.47
CA SER A 171 -6.39 12.75 -30.82
C SER A 171 -6.87 12.60 -29.37
N THR A 172 -7.72 11.63 -29.09
CA THR A 172 -8.36 11.39 -27.79
C THR A 172 -7.60 10.41 -26.88
N LEU A 173 -6.50 9.83 -27.36
CA LEU A 173 -5.64 8.98 -26.52
C LEU A 173 -5.16 9.74 -25.28
N PRO A 174 -5.19 9.14 -24.08
CA PRO A 174 -4.51 9.69 -22.90
C PRO A 174 -3.05 10.03 -23.19
N LEU A 175 -2.56 11.05 -22.50
CA LEU A 175 -1.26 11.68 -22.78
C LEU A 175 -0.10 10.69 -22.71
N GLU A 176 -0.11 9.82 -21.72
CA GLU A 176 0.97 8.86 -21.45
C GLU A 176 1.11 7.81 -22.57
N TYR A 177 0.01 7.38 -23.19
CA TYR A 177 0.08 6.50 -24.37
C TYR A 177 0.78 7.20 -25.54
N LYS A 178 0.51 8.49 -25.74
CA LYS A 178 1.20 9.28 -26.77
C LYS A 178 2.70 9.39 -26.49
N ILE A 179 3.06 9.72 -25.24
CA ILE A 179 4.46 9.89 -24.82
C ILE A 179 5.23 8.57 -24.93
N MET A 180 4.63 7.46 -24.48
CA MET A 180 5.28 6.14 -24.47
C MET A 180 5.17 5.42 -25.81
N GLY A 181 4.33 5.88 -26.73
CA GLY A 181 4.22 5.38 -28.10
C GLY A 181 3.55 4.01 -28.21
N TYR A 182 2.50 3.76 -27.45
CA TYR A 182 1.71 2.52 -27.56
C TYR A 182 0.21 2.83 -27.46
N TYR A 183 -0.63 1.80 -27.69
CA TYR A 183 -2.10 1.91 -27.64
C TYR A 183 -2.65 1.00 -26.54
N PRO A 184 -3.80 1.36 -25.94
CA PRO A 184 -4.42 0.51 -24.92
C PRO A 184 -4.84 -0.83 -25.50
N GLU A 185 -4.63 -1.88 -24.71
CA GLU A 185 -5.18 -3.20 -24.98
C GLU A 185 -6.62 -3.31 -24.49
N LYS A 186 -7.40 -4.24 -25.04
CA LYS A 186 -8.71 -4.56 -24.47
C LYS A 186 -8.57 -4.97 -23.00
N TRP A 187 -9.50 -4.50 -22.19
CA TRP A 187 -9.64 -4.93 -20.81
C TRP A 187 -10.22 -6.33 -20.72
N THR A 188 -9.84 -7.09 -19.72
CA THR A 188 -10.34 -8.43 -19.44
C THR A 188 -10.55 -8.60 -17.93
N ASN A 189 -11.38 -9.54 -17.50
CA ASN A 189 -11.56 -9.87 -16.09
C ASN A 189 -10.25 -10.33 -15.42
N LEU A 190 -9.31 -10.90 -16.20
CA LEU A 190 -7.97 -11.21 -15.69
C LEU A 190 -7.18 -9.95 -15.29
N LYS A 191 -7.34 -8.83 -16.02
CA LYS A 191 -6.69 -7.56 -15.62
C LYS A 191 -7.25 -7.05 -14.29
N THR A 192 -8.55 -7.18 -14.05
CA THR A 192 -9.17 -6.88 -12.74
C THR A 192 -8.60 -7.77 -11.63
N ALA A 193 -8.52 -9.09 -11.85
CA ALA A 193 -7.92 -10.02 -10.90
C ALA A 193 -6.44 -9.71 -10.63
N LEU A 194 -5.65 -9.38 -11.67
CA LEU A 194 -4.25 -8.96 -11.54
C LEU A 194 -4.10 -7.71 -10.67
N PHE A 195 -4.97 -6.72 -10.86
CA PHE A 195 -4.97 -5.50 -10.06
C PHE A 195 -5.20 -5.79 -8.58
N LEU A 196 -6.18 -6.63 -8.24
CA LEU A 196 -6.45 -7.02 -6.85
C LEU A 196 -5.29 -7.83 -6.24
N LYS A 197 -4.66 -8.73 -7.01
CA LYS A 197 -3.47 -9.47 -6.53
C LYS A 197 -2.24 -8.57 -6.39
N TYR A 198 -2.13 -7.49 -7.18
CA TYR A 198 -1.09 -6.48 -6.99
C TYR A 198 -1.27 -5.73 -5.66
N MET A 199 -2.51 -5.37 -5.30
CA MET A 199 -2.82 -4.82 -3.98
C MET A 199 -2.51 -5.83 -2.85
N SER A 200 -2.77 -7.13 -3.08
CA SER A 200 -2.39 -8.17 -2.12
C SER A 200 -0.87 -8.24 -1.90
N LEU A 201 -0.07 -8.08 -2.96
CA LEU A 201 1.39 -8.02 -2.83
C LEU A 201 1.84 -6.77 -2.07
N ASP A 202 1.27 -5.60 -2.40
CA ASP A 202 1.65 -4.33 -1.77
C ASP A 202 1.35 -4.28 -0.27
N LEU A 203 0.33 -5.01 0.18
CA LEU A 203 -0.12 -5.02 1.57
C LEU A 203 0.31 -6.26 2.38
N ALA A 204 0.72 -7.36 1.72
CA ALA A 204 1.12 -8.60 2.38
C ALA A 204 2.33 -9.26 1.68
N GLY A 205 3.39 -8.50 1.48
CA GLY A 205 4.61 -8.95 0.82
C GLY A 205 5.87 -8.49 1.54
N GLY A 206 5.76 -8.11 2.81
CA GLY A 206 6.84 -7.53 3.60
C GLY A 206 7.54 -8.47 4.57
N GLU A 207 7.32 -9.78 4.47
CA GLU A 207 7.92 -10.81 5.34
C GLU A 207 9.46 -10.83 5.23
N ASN A 208 10.16 -11.34 6.26
CA ASN A 208 11.61 -11.22 6.40
C ASN A 208 12.33 -12.59 6.50
N ASP A 209 11.78 -13.64 5.90
CA ASP A 209 12.28 -15.02 6.03
C ASP A 209 13.78 -15.14 5.70
N PHE A 210 14.25 -14.50 4.63
CA PHE A 210 15.65 -14.54 4.22
C PHE A 210 16.56 -13.74 5.14
N GLU A 211 16.13 -12.54 5.52
CA GLU A 211 16.89 -11.65 6.42
C GLU A 211 16.99 -12.27 7.82
N TYR A 212 15.92 -12.87 8.33
CA TYR A 212 15.94 -13.56 9.61
C TYR A 212 16.74 -14.87 9.55
N THR A 213 16.67 -15.60 8.43
CA THR A 213 17.55 -16.77 8.20
C THR A 213 19.02 -16.35 8.23
N ASN A 214 19.36 -15.23 7.61
CA ASN A 214 20.72 -14.68 7.67
C ASN A 214 21.08 -14.23 9.10
N ALA A 215 20.17 -13.52 9.77
CA ALA A 215 20.42 -12.99 11.12
C ALA A 215 20.67 -14.11 12.14
N LYS A 216 19.93 -15.23 12.10
CA LYS A 216 20.18 -16.37 12.99
C LYS A 216 21.54 -17.03 12.77
N SER A 217 22.14 -16.88 11.57
CA SER A 217 23.50 -17.37 11.31
C SER A 217 24.59 -16.51 11.92
N VAL A 218 24.29 -15.24 12.17
CA VAL A 218 25.21 -14.23 12.71
C VAL A 218 25.08 -14.08 14.22
N PHE A 219 23.85 -14.02 14.73
CA PHE A 219 23.57 -13.73 16.13
C PHE A 219 23.29 -15.01 16.94
N SER A 220 23.61 -14.98 18.25
CA SER A 220 23.13 -16.00 19.16
C SER A 220 21.59 -15.95 19.29
N SER A 221 20.97 -17.06 19.73
CA SER A 221 19.50 -17.06 19.95
C SER A 221 19.05 -16.00 20.97
N GLY A 222 19.86 -15.74 21.99
CA GLY A 222 19.60 -14.70 22.98
C GLY A 222 19.64 -13.29 22.39
N ASP A 223 20.64 -13.00 21.56
CA ASP A 223 20.78 -11.71 20.88
C ASP A 223 19.69 -11.56 19.81
N PHE A 224 19.45 -12.59 19.00
CA PHE A 224 18.38 -12.59 18.01
C PHE A 224 17.01 -12.21 18.60
N ASN A 225 16.66 -12.80 19.76
CA ASN A 225 15.38 -12.49 20.41
C ASN A 225 15.33 -11.07 21.02
N LYS A 226 16.48 -10.46 21.34
CA LYS A 226 16.54 -9.04 21.76
C LYS A 226 16.41 -8.09 20.59
N ILE A 227 16.99 -8.43 19.43
CA ILE A 227 16.97 -7.64 18.21
C ILE A 227 15.61 -7.74 17.51
N TYR A 228 15.03 -8.95 17.48
CA TYR A 228 13.76 -9.25 16.83
C TYR A 228 12.76 -9.87 17.82
N PRO A 229 12.23 -9.09 18.78
CA PRO A 229 11.23 -9.59 19.72
C PRO A 229 9.94 -9.96 18.97
N VAL A 230 9.29 -11.04 19.39
CA VAL A 230 8.00 -11.46 18.83
C VAL A 230 6.89 -10.44 19.14
N ILE A 231 6.95 -9.87 20.35
CA ILE A 231 6.01 -8.83 20.81
C ILE A 231 6.81 -7.75 21.53
N MET A 232 6.50 -6.51 21.24
CA MET A 232 7.05 -5.34 21.92
C MET A 232 6.18 -4.93 23.11
N ASP A 233 6.78 -4.49 24.20
CA ASP A 233 6.05 -4.10 25.42
C ASP A 233 5.15 -2.87 25.20
N SER A 234 5.59 -1.95 24.33
CA SER A 234 4.86 -0.73 23.98
C SER A 234 3.61 -0.95 23.14
N LEU A 235 3.38 -2.16 22.63
CA LEU A 235 2.21 -2.45 21.81
C LEU A 235 0.90 -2.37 22.63
N ASP A 236 -0.09 -1.65 22.06
CA ASP A 236 -1.47 -1.63 22.52
C ASP A 236 -2.34 -2.30 21.45
N PRO A 237 -2.74 -3.58 21.64
CA PRO A 237 -3.38 -4.35 20.59
C PRO A 237 -4.80 -3.87 20.29
N ILE A 238 -5.33 -4.27 19.13
CA ILE A 238 -6.70 -3.96 18.69
C ILE A 238 -7.70 -4.52 19.69
N VAL A 239 -7.56 -5.81 20.01
CA VAL A 239 -8.30 -6.46 21.09
C VAL A 239 -7.56 -6.18 22.40
N PRO A 240 -8.17 -5.56 23.41
CA PRO A 240 -7.50 -5.13 24.64
C PRO A 240 -6.73 -6.26 25.33
N LYS A 241 -5.56 -5.92 25.89
CA LYS A 241 -4.74 -6.88 26.66
C LYS A 241 -5.55 -7.57 27.74
N GLY A 242 -5.34 -8.88 27.88
CA GLY A 242 -6.04 -9.70 28.89
C GLY A 242 -7.44 -10.15 28.50
N THR A 243 -7.88 -9.87 27.27
CA THR A 243 -9.12 -10.46 26.74
C THR A 243 -8.97 -11.98 26.63
N ALA A 244 -9.92 -12.71 27.17
CA ALA A 244 -9.92 -14.17 27.10
C ALA A 244 -10.38 -14.61 25.70
N PHE A 245 -9.55 -15.39 25.02
CA PHE A 245 -9.91 -16.06 23.78
C PHE A 245 -10.46 -17.46 24.04
N ALA A 246 -11.33 -17.94 23.15
CA ALA A 246 -11.79 -19.32 23.18
C ALA A 246 -10.61 -20.29 22.99
N LYS A 247 -10.78 -21.53 23.45
CA LYS A 247 -9.81 -22.59 23.19
C LYS A 247 -9.72 -22.79 21.66
N PRO A 248 -8.50 -22.87 21.08
CA PRO A 248 -8.35 -23.03 19.64
C PRO A 248 -9.02 -24.31 19.14
N GLY A 249 -9.68 -24.22 18.00
CA GLY A 249 -10.28 -25.36 17.32
C GLY A 249 -9.25 -26.22 16.59
N ILE A 250 -8.03 -25.71 16.39
CA ILE A 250 -6.94 -26.35 15.65
C ILE A 250 -5.84 -26.78 16.62
N GLU A 251 -5.44 -28.06 16.56
CA GLU A 251 -4.25 -28.58 17.25
C GLU A 251 -3.11 -28.74 16.25
N LEU A 252 -2.07 -27.91 16.40
CA LEU A 252 -0.89 -27.95 15.55
C LEU A 252 0.07 -29.05 15.97
N LYS A 253 0.55 -29.83 15.01
CA LYS A 253 1.61 -30.81 15.19
C LYS A 253 2.97 -30.16 14.97
N ILE A 254 3.61 -29.74 16.05
CA ILE A 254 4.92 -29.10 16.00
C ILE A 254 6.01 -30.15 15.77
N PRO A 255 6.89 -30.00 14.73
CA PRO A 255 8.01 -30.91 14.54
C PRO A 255 8.95 -30.92 15.76
N ALA A 256 9.42 -32.10 16.17
CA ALA A 256 10.33 -32.25 17.34
C ALA A 256 11.66 -31.51 17.16
N THR A 257 12.06 -31.23 15.93
CA THR A 257 13.30 -30.53 15.55
C THR A 257 13.11 -29.03 15.28
N ALA A 258 11.92 -28.47 15.58
CA ALA A 258 11.64 -27.06 15.27
C ALA A 258 12.66 -26.10 15.92
N ASP A 259 13.01 -26.31 17.20
CA ASP A 259 13.97 -25.45 17.90
C ASP A 259 15.40 -25.54 17.29
N SER A 260 15.86 -26.76 16.95
CA SER A 260 17.15 -26.93 16.28
C SER A 260 17.17 -26.37 14.87
N LEU A 261 16.04 -26.42 14.17
CA LEU A 261 15.91 -25.76 12.87
C LEU A 261 16.19 -24.26 12.98
N TYR A 262 15.68 -23.62 14.03
CA TYR A 262 15.80 -22.17 14.16
C TYR A 262 17.21 -21.70 14.55
N PHE A 263 17.91 -22.39 15.43
CA PHE A 263 19.13 -21.86 16.02
C PHE A 263 20.37 -22.77 15.94
N ASP A 264 20.21 -24.06 15.66
CA ASP A 264 21.34 -24.99 15.53
C ASP A 264 21.93 -24.99 14.11
N THR A 265 21.16 -24.55 13.11
CA THR A 265 21.64 -24.39 11.73
C THR A 265 22.13 -22.99 11.49
N LYS A 266 23.34 -22.85 10.91
CA LYS A 266 23.92 -21.56 10.49
C LYS A 266 23.77 -21.36 8.98
N ASP A 267 22.62 -21.72 8.44
CA ASP A 267 22.31 -21.48 7.04
C ASP A 267 22.17 -20.00 6.75
N SER A 268 22.74 -19.58 5.64
CA SER A 268 22.62 -18.22 5.12
C SER A 268 22.28 -18.24 3.65
N THR A 269 21.83 -17.13 3.12
CA THR A 269 21.42 -16.99 1.72
C THR A 269 21.87 -15.66 1.13
N THR A 270 22.09 -15.65 -0.19
CA THR A 270 22.41 -14.46 -0.99
C THR A 270 21.16 -13.87 -1.68
N ILE A 271 19.97 -14.35 -1.33
CA ILE A 271 18.72 -13.86 -1.91
C ILE A 271 18.50 -12.39 -1.53
N GLN A 272 18.11 -11.59 -2.53
CA GLN A 272 17.70 -10.20 -2.38
C GLN A 272 16.24 -10.09 -2.82
N GLU A 273 15.34 -10.21 -1.87
CA GLU A 273 13.92 -10.12 -2.13
C GLU A 273 13.50 -8.68 -2.48
N GLN A 274 12.66 -8.54 -3.52
CA GLN A 274 11.99 -7.26 -3.82
C GLN A 274 10.69 -7.19 -3.03
N LYS A 275 10.67 -6.34 -2.03
CA LYS A 275 9.54 -6.14 -1.12
C LYS A 275 8.75 -4.88 -1.47
N PRO A 276 7.47 -4.80 -1.06
CA PRO A 276 6.71 -3.56 -1.03
C PRO A 276 7.40 -2.48 -0.21
N ASP A 277 6.99 -1.24 -0.43
CA ASP A 277 7.53 -0.13 0.37
C ASP A 277 7.11 -0.26 1.84
N PRO A 278 8.05 -0.31 2.80
CA PRO A 278 7.73 -0.45 4.22
C PRO A 278 7.00 0.76 4.81
N ASN A 279 6.85 1.83 4.03
CA ASN A 279 6.13 3.03 4.43
C ASN A 279 4.61 2.91 4.33
N ASN A 280 4.06 1.84 3.74
CA ASN A 280 2.64 1.57 3.75
C ASN A 280 2.10 1.46 5.18
N GLY A 281 0.87 1.88 5.38
CA GLY A 281 0.17 1.83 6.65
C GLY A 281 -1.25 2.33 6.50
N SER A 282 -1.95 2.52 7.62
CA SER A 282 -3.31 3.08 7.59
C SER A 282 -3.76 3.42 9.01
N ASN A 283 -4.80 4.23 9.15
CA ASN A 283 -5.57 4.34 10.39
C ASN A 283 -7.06 4.08 10.12
N ASN A 284 -7.74 3.48 11.08
CA ASN A 284 -9.18 3.50 11.13
C ASN A 284 -9.69 3.47 12.57
N TRP A 285 -10.87 4.03 12.81
CA TRP A 285 -11.60 3.90 14.06
C TRP A 285 -13.07 4.18 13.87
N ALA A 286 -13.89 3.60 14.74
CA ALA A 286 -15.30 3.96 14.89
C ALA A 286 -15.60 4.23 16.36
N VAL A 287 -16.34 5.30 16.60
CA VAL A 287 -16.87 5.63 17.93
C VAL A 287 -18.38 5.44 17.92
N ASN A 288 -18.93 4.83 18.97
CA ASN A 288 -20.37 4.62 19.07
C ASN A 288 -21.12 5.89 19.52
N GLY A 289 -22.45 5.85 19.46
CA GLY A 289 -23.30 7.00 19.77
C GLY A 289 -23.13 7.56 21.20
N SER A 290 -22.69 6.74 22.18
CA SER A 290 -22.49 7.21 23.56
C SER A 290 -21.31 8.16 23.71
N LYS A 291 -20.37 8.15 22.76
CA LYS A 291 -19.19 9.03 22.73
C LYS A 291 -19.34 10.21 21.77
N THR A 292 -20.42 10.28 21.00
CA THR A 292 -20.65 11.34 20.00
C THR A 292 -21.70 12.35 20.47
N LYS A 293 -21.62 13.57 20.00
CA LYS A 293 -22.61 14.64 20.28
C LYS A 293 -23.96 14.34 19.64
N SER A 294 -23.97 13.64 18.52
CA SER A 294 -25.18 13.32 17.75
C SER A 294 -25.95 12.13 18.32
N GLY A 295 -25.34 11.30 19.17
CA GLY A 295 -25.88 10.01 19.60
C GLY A 295 -25.80 8.89 18.55
N TYR A 296 -25.16 9.15 17.42
CA TYR A 296 -24.95 8.18 16.33
C TYR A 296 -23.46 7.92 16.10
N PRO A 297 -23.09 6.72 15.61
CA PRO A 297 -21.69 6.42 15.36
C PRO A 297 -21.02 7.33 14.34
N ILE A 298 -19.70 7.51 14.52
CA ILE A 298 -18.80 8.13 13.53
C ILE A 298 -17.73 7.13 13.19
N LEU A 299 -17.54 6.87 11.88
CA LEU A 299 -16.47 6.03 11.34
C LEU A 299 -15.45 6.90 10.62
N CYS A 300 -14.17 6.63 10.85
CA CYS A 300 -13.03 7.30 10.21
C CYS A 300 -12.08 6.28 9.59
N ASN A 301 -11.56 6.57 8.40
CA ASN A 301 -10.54 5.76 7.75
C ASN A 301 -9.60 6.63 6.94
N ASP A 302 -8.30 6.34 7.01
CA ASP A 302 -7.26 6.95 6.17
C ASP A 302 -6.15 5.94 5.85
N PRO A 303 -6.23 5.23 4.70
CA PRO A 303 -5.14 4.37 4.23
C PRO A 303 -3.91 5.21 3.84
N HIS A 304 -2.73 4.80 4.33
CA HIS A 304 -1.45 5.43 4.05
C HIS A 304 -0.70 4.62 2.99
N LEU A 305 -0.86 5.02 1.75
CA LEU A 305 -0.27 4.35 0.59
C LEU A 305 0.67 5.30 -0.15
N GLY A 306 1.31 4.81 -1.20
CA GLY A 306 2.12 5.62 -2.08
C GLY A 306 1.35 6.80 -2.67
N LEU A 307 1.87 8.01 -2.51
CA LEU A 307 1.28 9.24 -3.02
C LEU A 307 1.63 9.39 -4.50
N ASN A 308 0.67 9.15 -5.37
CA ASN A 308 0.85 9.17 -6.81
C ASN A 308 -0.18 10.05 -7.54
N LEU A 309 0.21 10.52 -8.71
CA LEU A 309 -0.68 11.12 -9.71
C LEU A 309 -0.63 10.27 -10.99
N PRO A 310 -1.79 9.90 -11.56
CA PRO A 310 -3.12 10.01 -10.96
C PRO A 310 -3.20 9.26 -9.62
N SER A 311 -4.09 9.72 -8.72
CA SER A 311 -4.31 9.06 -7.43
C SER A 311 -4.80 7.62 -7.61
N LEU A 312 -4.46 6.72 -6.66
CA LEU A 312 -5.02 5.38 -6.62
C LEU A 312 -6.56 5.40 -6.59
N TRP A 313 -7.12 6.36 -5.86
CA TRP A 313 -8.55 6.46 -5.60
C TRP A 313 -9.29 7.28 -6.65
N TYR A 314 -10.54 6.87 -6.93
CA TYR A 314 -11.51 7.61 -7.70
C TYR A 314 -12.81 7.69 -6.91
N GLU A 315 -13.23 8.91 -6.54
CA GLU A 315 -14.41 9.17 -5.73
C GLU A 315 -15.67 9.07 -6.59
N MET A 316 -16.71 8.34 -6.11
CA MET A 316 -18.00 8.28 -6.81
C MET A 316 -19.14 7.86 -5.90
N GLN A 317 -20.37 8.12 -6.35
CA GLN A 317 -21.61 7.57 -5.84
C GLN A 317 -22.24 6.62 -6.87
N ILE A 318 -22.75 5.50 -6.41
CA ILE A 318 -23.50 4.53 -7.21
C ILE A 318 -24.86 4.31 -6.55
N SER A 319 -25.93 4.71 -7.22
CA SER A 319 -27.32 4.53 -6.79
C SER A 319 -28.07 3.62 -7.77
N THR A 320 -28.62 2.54 -7.25
CA THR A 320 -29.37 1.52 -8.00
C THR A 320 -30.70 1.26 -7.28
N PRO A 321 -31.61 0.44 -7.82
CA PRO A 321 -32.82 0.05 -7.09
C PRO A 321 -32.56 -0.72 -5.78
N THR A 322 -31.38 -1.31 -5.60
CA THR A 322 -31.04 -2.20 -4.48
C THR A 322 -30.13 -1.59 -3.45
N TYR A 323 -29.29 -0.62 -3.82
CA TYR A 323 -28.35 0.07 -2.91
C TYR A 323 -28.00 1.47 -3.41
N ASN A 324 -27.51 2.28 -2.49
CA ASN A 324 -26.92 3.59 -2.74
C ASN A 324 -25.64 3.68 -1.93
N ALA A 325 -24.49 3.57 -2.58
CA ALA A 325 -23.18 3.58 -1.96
C ALA A 325 -22.34 4.76 -2.45
N TYR A 326 -21.52 5.31 -1.56
CA TYR A 326 -20.61 6.42 -1.84
C TYR A 326 -19.23 6.16 -1.25
N GLY A 327 -18.18 6.48 -1.97
CA GLY A 327 -16.82 6.40 -1.44
C GLY A 327 -15.74 6.39 -2.50
N ALA A 328 -14.62 5.81 -2.12
CA ALA A 328 -13.44 5.64 -2.97
C ALA A 328 -13.48 4.29 -3.68
N THR A 329 -13.28 4.31 -4.99
CA THR A 329 -13.19 3.13 -5.84
C THR A 329 -11.77 2.92 -6.34
N PHE A 330 -11.49 1.71 -6.83
CA PHE A 330 -10.24 1.41 -7.54
C PHE A 330 -10.46 1.44 -9.07
N PRO A 331 -9.90 2.39 -9.82
CA PRO A 331 -9.84 2.27 -11.27
C PRO A 331 -9.13 0.98 -11.69
N GLY A 332 -9.92 0.01 -12.17
CA GLY A 332 -9.47 -1.35 -12.48
C GLY A 332 -10.34 -2.46 -11.86
N ALA A 333 -11.20 -2.13 -10.90
CA ALA A 333 -12.14 -3.06 -10.27
C ALA A 333 -13.51 -2.38 -10.07
N PRO A 334 -14.64 -3.14 -10.13
CA PRO A 334 -15.95 -2.64 -9.75
C PRO A 334 -16.09 -2.51 -8.22
N ALA A 335 -17.20 -1.91 -7.77
CA ALA A 335 -17.62 -1.62 -6.40
C ALA A 335 -16.97 -0.38 -5.74
N ILE A 336 -17.55 0.05 -4.61
CA ILE A 336 -16.94 0.99 -3.67
C ILE A 336 -16.03 0.18 -2.74
N ILE A 337 -14.78 0.60 -2.60
CA ILE A 337 -13.78 -0.15 -1.81
C ILE A 337 -13.76 0.33 -0.36
N ILE A 338 -13.77 1.64 -0.15
CA ILE A 338 -13.84 2.29 1.17
C ILE A 338 -14.96 3.32 1.08
N GLY A 339 -15.96 3.18 1.92
CA GLY A 339 -17.10 4.07 1.82
C GLY A 339 -18.23 3.81 2.80
N PHE A 340 -19.41 4.19 2.37
CA PHE A 340 -20.63 4.03 3.14
C PHE A 340 -21.82 3.91 2.19
N ASN A 341 -22.93 3.40 2.73
CA ASN A 341 -24.21 3.34 2.07
C ASN A 341 -25.30 3.99 2.96
N ASP A 342 -26.55 3.79 2.62
CA ASP A 342 -27.67 4.38 3.38
C ASP A 342 -27.76 3.87 4.83
N SER A 343 -27.14 2.75 5.17
CA SER A 343 -27.25 2.07 6.47
C SER A 343 -25.94 1.98 7.24
N CYS A 344 -24.83 1.79 6.55
CA CYS A 344 -23.54 1.42 7.13
C CYS A 344 -22.39 2.21 6.54
N ALA A 345 -21.28 2.24 7.28
CA ALA A 345 -19.97 2.68 6.78
C ALA A 345 -18.92 1.60 7.05
N PHE A 346 -17.93 1.49 6.15
CA PHE A 346 -16.87 0.50 6.22
C PHE A 346 -15.54 1.05 5.74
N GLY A 347 -14.46 0.50 6.28
CA GLY A 347 -13.10 0.90 5.93
C GLY A 347 -12.08 -0.13 6.39
N PHE A 348 -10.83 0.03 5.95
CA PHE A 348 -9.80 -1.00 6.13
C PHE A 348 -8.48 -0.40 6.59
N THR A 349 -7.74 -1.19 7.40
CA THR A 349 -6.31 -1.01 7.60
C THR A 349 -5.61 -2.34 7.38
N ASN A 350 -4.37 -2.30 6.89
CA ASN A 350 -3.58 -3.52 6.70
C ASN A 350 -3.42 -4.26 8.04
N ALA A 351 -3.73 -5.55 8.05
CA ALA A 351 -3.60 -6.43 9.21
C ALA A 351 -2.15 -6.81 9.52
N MET A 352 -1.21 -6.60 8.61
CA MET A 352 0.23 -6.90 8.75
C MET A 352 0.53 -8.38 9.09
N ARG A 353 -0.41 -9.29 8.76
CA ARG A 353 -0.29 -10.72 9.05
C ARG A 353 0.61 -11.41 8.03
N ASP A 354 1.41 -12.33 8.53
CA ASP A 354 2.29 -13.16 7.73
C ASP A 354 1.51 -14.28 7.01
N VAL A 355 1.40 -14.17 5.68
CA VAL A 355 0.66 -15.07 4.79
C VAL A 355 1.49 -15.56 3.61
N ARG A 356 2.83 -15.42 3.70
CA ARG A 356 3.77 -15.84 2.66
C ARG A 356 5.05 -16.37 3.26
N ASP A 357 5.36 -17.63 3.00
CA ASP A 357 6.55 -18.31 3.51
C ASP A 357 7.42 -18.87 2.37
N TYR A 358 8.72 -18.92 2.60
CA TYR A 358 9.67 -19.54 1.69
C TYR A 358 10.15 -20.89 2.21
N TYR A 359 10.32 -21.84 1.27
CA TYR A 359 10.73 -23.21 1.56
C TYR A 359 11.92 -23.61 0.70
N GLU A 360 12.97 -24.15 1.31
CA GLU A 360 14.11 -24.70 0.58
C GLU A 360 13.74 -26.04 -0.08
N VAL A 361 13.82 -26.10 -1.41
CA VAL A 361 13.48 -27.28 -2.21
C VAL A 361 14.71 -28.08 -2.56
N LYS A 362 14.67 -29.41 -2.38
CA LYS A 362 15.73 -30.32 -2.79
C LYS A 362 15.37 -30.98 -4.11
N PHE A 363 15.98 -30.53 -5.21
CA PHE A 363 15.90 -31.19 -6.51
C PHE A 363 16.91 -32.36 -6.60
N LYS A 364 16.58 -33.36 -7.43
CA LYS A 364 17.40 -34.52 -7.68
C LYS A 364 18.68 -34.15 -8.44
N ASP A 365 18.53 -33.26 -9.42
CA ASP A 365 19.60 -32.75 -10.26
C ASP A 365 19.22 -31.36 -10.85
N ASP A 366 20.13 -30.79 -11.65
CA ASP A 366 19.96 -29.49 -12.28
C ASP A 366 18.86 -29.44 -13.35
N SER A 367 18.31 -30.59 -13.80
CA SER A 367 17.12 -30.60 -14.68
C SER A 367 15.84 -30.14 -13.95
N ARG A 368 15.83 -30.19 -12.64
CA ARG A 368 14.72 -29.84 -11.77
C ARG A 368 13.42 -30.60 -12.06
N LYS A 369 13.51 -31.76 -12.71
CA LYS A 369 12.32 -32.55 -13.07
C LYS A 369 11.70 -33.29 -11.90
N GLU A 370 12.49 -33.57 -10.84
CA GLU A 370 12.04 -34.28 -9.66
C GLU A 370 12.57 -33.56 -8.40
N TYR A 371 11.70 -33.39 -7.39
CA TYR A 371 12.05 -32.83 -6.08
C TYR A 371 11.72 -33.83 -4.97
N TRP A 372 12.48 -33.76 -3.87
CA TRP A 372 12.31 -34.64 -2.72
C TRP A 372 11.25 -34.11 -1.79
N PHE A 373 10.24 -34.96 -1.47
CA PHE A 373 9.16 -34.59 -0.58
C PHE A 373 8.58 -35.83 0.11
N ASN A 374 8.45 -35.81 1.45
CA ASN A 374 7.91 -36.90 2.26
C ASN A 374 8.52 -38.30 1.89
N ASN A 375 9.84 -38.35 1.82
CA ASN A 375 10.64 -39.55 1.53
C ASN A 375 10.46 -40.14 0.13
N GLU A 376 9.98 -39.36 -0.83
CA GLU A 376 9.89 -39.78 -2.24
C GLU A 376 10.23 -38.67 -3.24
N TRP A 377 10.58 -39.06 -4.47
CA TRP A 377 10.79 -38.10 -5.56
C TRP A 377 9.45 -37.78 -6.25
N GLN A 378 9.04 -36.54 -6.15
CA GLN A 378 7.82 -36.00 -6.80
C GLN A 378 8.19 -35.32 -8.11
N LYS A 379 7.28 -35.37 -9.10
CA LYS A 379 7.45 -34.70 -10.38
C LYS A 379 7.19 -33.21 -10.27
N THR A 380 8.07 -32.41 -10.88
CA THR A 380 7.93 -30.97 -11.04
C THR A 380 7.09 -30.65 -12.26
N THR A 381 6.23 -29.62 -12.18
CA THR A 381 5.65 -28.98 -13.34
C THR A 381 6.44 -27.74 -13.72
N PHE A 382 6.40 -27.33 -14.99
CA PHE A 382 7.11 -26.15 -15.46
C PHE A 382 6.15 -25.19 -16.14
N ARG A 383 6.33 -23.91 -15.85
CA ARG A 383 5.68 -22.82 -16.58
C ARG A 383 6.76 -22.01 -17.29
N ILE A 384 6.60 -21.80 -18.59
CA ILE A 384 7.48 -20.95 -19.38
C ILE A 384 6.89 -19.56 -19.37
N GLU A 385 7.52 -18.67 -18.63
CA GLU A 385 7.16 -17.27 -18.57
C GLU A 385 7.83 -16.53 -19.73
N LYS A 386 6.99 -16.08 -20.67
CA LYS A 386 7.44 -15.31 -21.82
C LYS A 386 7.31 -13.82 -21.53
N ILE A 387 8.45 -13.15 -21.37
CA ILE A 387 8.52 -11.70 -21.14
C ILE A 387 8.90 -11.04 -22.46
N LYS A 388 7.95 -10.30 -23.03
CA LYS A 388 8.20 -9.50 -24.23
C LYS A 388 9.03 -8.27 -23.87
N ILE A 389 9.92 -7.88 -24.76
CA ILE A 389 10.78 -6.71 -24.57
C ILE A 389 10.66 -5.83 -25.82
N LYS A 390 10.28 -4.56 -25.64
CA LYS A 390 10.17 -3.61 -26.74
C LYS A 390 11.51 -3.52 -27.49
N ASP A 391 11.46 -3.68 -28.81
CA ASP A 391 12.60 -3.59 -29.73
C ASP A 391 13.73 -4.60 -29.45
N ALA A 392 13.42 -5.73 -28.79
CA ALA A 392 14.37 -6.81 -28.52
C ALA A 392 13.69 -8.20 -28.57
N PRO A 393 14.48 -9.30 -28.67
CA PRO A 393 13.90 -10.64 -28.53
C PRO A 393 13.26 -10.87 -27.17
N ASP A 394 12.20 -11.67 -27.15
CA ASP A 394 11.52 -12.09 -25.94
C ASP A 394 12.48 -12.83 -24.99
N PHE A 395 12.33 -12.62 -23.69
CA PHE A 395 13.03 -13.38 -22.67
C PHE A 395 12.13 -14.54 -22.21
N LEU A 396 12.67 -15.76 -22.23
CA LEU A 396 11.98 -16.96 -21.77
C LEU A 396 12.55 -17.37 -20.41
N ASP A 397 11.72 -17.39 -19.37
CA ASP A 397 12.07 -17.83 -18.02
C ASP A 397 11.29 -19.11 -17.69
N THR A 398 12.01 -20.20 -17.37
CA THR A 398 11.38 -21.49 -17.04
C THR A 398 11.31 -21.64 -15.54
N VAL A 399 10.11 -21.45 -15.00
CA VAL A 399 9.82 -21.53 -13.57
C VAL A 399 9.32 -22.93 -13.21
N ALA A 400 9.97 -23.56 -12.25
CA ALA A 400 9.53 -24.85 -11.71
C ALA A 400 8.41 -24.62 -10.67
N TYR A 401 7.42 -25.52 -10.64
CA TYR A 401 6.33 -25.52 -9.67
C TYR A 401 6.33 -26.84 -8.91
N THR A 402 6.34 -26.75 -7.59
CA THR A 402 6.21 -27.89 -6.67
C THR A 402 4.83 -27.85 -6.00
N ASN A 403 4.57 -28.79 -5.09
CA ASN A 403 3.38 -28.78 -4.24
C ASN A 403 3.29 -27.58 -3.27
N ILE A 404 4.40 -26.86 -3.08
CA ILE A 404 4.46 -25.62 -2.28
C ILE A 404 3.91 -24.44 -3.09
N GLY A 405 4.40 -24.31 -4.33
CA GLY A 405 4.14 -23.23 -5.25
C GLY A 405 5.27 -23.05 -6.25
N PRO A 406 5.39 -21.86 -6.88
CA PRO A 406 6.49 -21.56 -7.79
C PRO A 406 7.83 -21.51 -7.05
N VAL A 407 8.87 -22.06 -7.70
CA VAL A 407 10.27 -21.90 -7.27
C VAL A 407 10.75 -20.52 -7.71
N MET A 408 10.57 -19.55 -6.82
CA MET A 408 10.84 -18.16 -7.11
C MET A 408 12.32 -17.89 -7.33
N TYR A 409 13.18 -18.48 -6.48
CA TYR A 409 14.63 -18.29 -6.53
C TYR A 409 15.33 -19.61 -6.85
N ASP A 410 16.28 -19.56 -7.79
CA ASP A 410 17.08 -20.68 -8.22
C ASP A 410 18.46 -20.21 -8.73
N LYS A 411 19.27 -21.11 -9.30
CA LYS A 411 20.61 -20.81 -9.85
C LYS A 411 20.59 -19.73 -10.95
N SER A 412 19.44 -19.48 -11.60
CA SER A 412 19.29 -18.50 -12.67
C SER A 412 18.73 -17.15 -12.19
N TYR A 413 18.22 -17.09 -10.97
CA TYR A 413 17.59 -15.88 -10.40
C TYR A 413 17.65 -15.86 -8.88
N SER A 414 18.30 -14.86 -8.32
CA SER A 414 18.44 -14.64 -6.87
C SER A 414 17.78 -13.35 -6.37
N GLY A 415 17.10 -12.64 -7.26
CA GLY A 415 16.56 -11.28 -6.96
C GLY A 415 17.63 -10.17 -7.01
N GLY A 416 18.90 -10.50 -6.76
CA GLY A 416 20.04 -9.58 -6.75
C GLY A 416 21.08 -9.89 -7.84
N ARG A 417 22.30 -9.40 -7.59
CA ARG A 417 23.44 -9.59 -8.50
C ARG A 417 24.23 -10.87 -8.23
N GLU A 418 24.18 -11.37 -7.01
CA GLU A 418 24.90 -12.57 -6.60
C GLU A 418 24.18 -13.83 -7.08
N THR A 419 24.96 -14.89 -7.33
CA THR A 419 24.41 -16.19 -7.71
C THR A 419 23.89 -16.91 -6.49
N ASN A 420 22.80 -17.66 -6.67
CA ASN A 420 22.22 -18.51 -5.64
C ASN A 420 22.43 -19.99 -6.01
N ASN A 421 22.85 -20.80 -5.05
CA ASN A 421 23.08 -22.24 -5.24
C ASN A 421 21.95 -23.13 -4.68
N LYS A 422 20.95 -22.54 -4.05
CA LYS A 422 19.80 -23.22 -3.46
C LYS A 422 18.54 -22.92 -4.26
N TYR A 423 17.48 -23.62 -3.97
CA TYR A 423 16.18 -23.46 -4.61
C TYR A 423 15.14 -23.12 -3.56
N TYR A 424 14.39 -22.03 -3.75
CA TYR A 424 13.38 -21.60 -2.81
C TYR A 424 12.02 -21.46 -3.50
N ALA A 425 11.07 -22.28 -3.06
CA ALA A 425 9.66 -22.14 -3.45
C ALA A 425 8.94 -21.19 -2.50
N VAL A 426 8.00 -20.44 -3.03
CA VAL A 426 7.14 -19.54 -2.26
C VAL A 426 5.75 -20.13 -2.10
N ARG A 427 5.28 -20.19 -0.84
CA ARG A 427 3.88 -20.44 -0.49
C ARG A 427 3.26 -19.09 -0.13
N TRP A 428 2.37 -18.60 -0.93
CA TRP A 428 1.68 -17.32 -0.73
C TRP A 428 0.18 -17.53 -0.77
N LYS A 429 -0.54 -17.02 0.22
CA LYS A 429 -2.01 -17.21 0.29
C LYS A 429 -2.73 -16.68 -0.96
N ALA A 430 -2.20 -15.65 -1.61
CA ALA A 430 -2.76 -15.11 -2.84
C ALA A 430 -2.71 -16.07 -4.05
N HIS A 431 -1.93 -17.17 -3.98
CA HIS A 431 -1.95 -18.22 -5.01
C HIS A 431 -3.23 -19.08 -4.96
N ASP A 432 -3.91 -19.11 -3.80
CA ASP A 432 -5.13 -19.88 -3.66
C ASP A 432 -6.28 -19.19 -4.41
N ALA A 433 -7.22 -20.01 -4.87
CA ALA A 433 -8.41 -19.51 -5.53
C ALA A 433 -9.30 -18.74 -4.54
N SER A 434 -9.71 -17.54 -4.90
CA SER A 434 -10.45 -16.64 -4.01
C SER A 434 -11.25 -15.60 -4.81
N ASN A 435 -12.31 -15.06 -4.20
CA ASN A 435 -13.20 -14.07 -4.80
C ASN A 435 -13.39 -12.87 -3.87
N GLU A 436 -12.31 -12.11 -3.65
CA GLU A 436 -12.33 -10.93 -2.78
C GLU A 436 -13.25 -9.81 -3.31
N LEU A 437 -13.50 -9.78 -4.62
CA LEU A 437 -14.41 -8.79 -5.22
C LEU A 437 -15.82 -8.88 -4.65
N LYS A 438 -16.29 -10.10 -4.39
CA LYS A 438 -17.62 -10.32 -3.81
C LYS A 438 -17.79 -9.67 -2.44
N MET A 439 -16.71 -9.55 -1.64
CA MET A 439 -16.76 -8.82 -0.38
C MET A 439 -17.22 -7.38 -0.59
N PHE A 440 -16.62 -6.66 -1.52
CA PHE A 440 -16.90 -5.24 -1.73
C PHE A 440 -18.33 -5.02 -2.25
N THR A 441 -18.79 -5.84 -3.19
CA THR A 441 -20.16 -5.72 -3.72
C THR A 441 -21.22 -6.08 -2.67
N LEU A 442 -20.92 -6.97 -1.74
CA LEU A 442 -21.78 -7.24 -0.58
C LEU A 442 -21.76 -6.11 0.44
N LEU A 443 -20.60 -5.49 0.70
CA LEU A 443 -20.50 -4.34 1.61
C LEU A 443 -21.27 -3.13 1.09
N ASP A 444 -21.27 -2.88 -0.22
CA ASP A 444 -22.07 -1.80 -0.83
C ASP A 444 -23.58 -1.98 -0.55
N LYS A 445 -24.04 -3.21 -0.36
CA LYS A 445 -25.43 -3.60 -0.11
C LYS A 445 -25.76 -3.87 1.37
N ALA A 446 -24.74 -3.90 2.24
CA ALA A 446 -24.89 -4.26 3.65
C ALA A 446 -25.81 -3.28 4.39
N LYS A 447 -26.72 -3.80 5.23
CA LYS A 447 -27.69 -3.01 5.99
C LYS A 447 -27.43 -3.03 7.49
N ASN A 448 -26.71 -4.01 7.98
CA ASN A 448 -26.49 -4.28 9.39
C ASN A 448 -25.18 -5.06 9.60
N TYR A 449 -24.89 -5.40 10.86
CA TYR A 449 -23.68 -6.13 11.25
C TYR A 449 -23.62 -7.56 10.66
N ASP A 450 -24.77 -8.24 10.55
CA ASP A 450 -24.80 -9.62 10.01
C ASP A 450 -24.44 -9.64 8.52
N ASP A 451 -24.97 -8.66 7.75
CA ASP A 451 -24.59 -8.50 6.33
C ASP A 451 -23.10 -8.19 6.16
N TYR A 452 -22.57 -7.32 7.04
CA TYR A 452 -21.13 -7.03 7.06
C TYR A 452 -20.30 -8.29 7.37
N LEU A 453 -20.71 -9.06 8.39
CA LEU A 453 -19.99 -10.27 8.78
C LEU A 453 -20.01 -11.32 7.64
N GLU A 454 -21.15 -11.44 6.93
CA GLU A 454 -21.25 -12.30 5.75
C GLU A 454 -20.32 -11.83 4.63
N ALA A 455 -20.25 -10.51 4.39
CA ALA A 455 -19.42 -9.94 3.33
C ALA A 455 -17.93 -10.21 3.55
N ILE A 456 -17.42 -9.94 4.77
CA ILE A 456 -15.99 -10.08 5.06
C ILE A 456 -15.47 -11.51 5.00
N LYS A 457 -16.31 -12.54 5.01
CA LYS A 457 -15.93 -13.96 4.78
C LYS A 457 -15.21 -14.18 3.46
N TYR A 458 -15.48 -13.35 2.46
CA TYR A 458 -14.86 -13.43 1.14
C TYR A 458 -13.48 -12.77 1.06
N LEU A 459 -13.03 -12.12 2.15
CA LEU A 459 -11.67 -11.60 2.21
C LEU A 459 -10.69 -12.70 2.60
N HIS A 460 -9.93 -13.19 1.65
CA HIS A 460 -8.90 -14.19 1.87
C HIS A 460 -7.52 -13.54 2.04
N THR A 461 -7.15 -12.62 1.14
CA THR A 461 -5.88 -11.89 1.14
C THR A 461 -5.96 -10.61 0.30
N PRO A 462 -5.30 -9.50 0.72
CA PRO A 462 -4.48 -9.35 1.93
C PRO A 462 -5.34 -9.33 3.19
N GLY A 463 -4.76 -9.75 4.33
CA GLY A 463 -5.44 -9.58 5.62
C GLY A 463 -5.69 -8.10 5.91
N GLN A 464 -6.90 -7.78 6.39
CA GLN A 464 -7.29 -6.41 6.72
C GLN A 464 -7.98 -6.35 8.09
N ASN A 465 -7.74 -5.28 8.82
CA ASN A 465 -8.60 -4.90 9.94
C ASN A 465 -9.84 -4.22 9.35
N CYS A 466 -10.89 -5.00 9.18
CA CYS A 466 -12.16 -4.56 8.60
C CYS A 466 -12.95 -3.78 9.64
N LEU A 467 -13.14 -2.49 9.42
CA LEU A 467 -13.89 -1.59 10.29
C LEU A 467 -15.33 -1.46 9.80
N PHE A 468 -16.26 -1.42 10.73
CA PHE A 468 -17.69 -1.27 10.47
C PHE A 468 -18.35 -0.33 11.47
N ALA A 469 -19.35 0.42 10.99
CA ALA A 469 -20.31 1.13 11.82
C ALA A 469 -21.68 1.17 11.13
N SER A 470 -22.78 1.17 11.88
CA SER A 470 -24.13 1.23 11.35
C SER A 470 -24.98 2.31 11.98
N LYS A 471 -26.05 2.75 11.29
CA LYS A 471 -27.05 3.67 11.83
C LYS A 471 -27.83 3.08 13.02
N SER A 472 -27.86 1.73 13.15
CA SER A 472 -28.44 1.05 14.32
C SER A 472 -27.61 1.22 15.60
N GLY A 473 -26.39 1.72 15.49
CA GLY A 473 -25.51 2.00 16.61
C GLY A 473 -24.33 1.04 16.76
N ASP A 474 -24.27 -0.05 15.98
CA ASP A 474 -23.20 -1.02 16.07
C ASP A 474 -21.88 -0.47 15.52
N ILE A 475 -20.79 -0.83 16.18
CA ILE A 475 -19.42 -0.64 15.72
C ILE A 475 -18.65 -1.95 15.86
N ALA A 476 -17.83 -2.29 14.88
CA ALA A 476 -17.03 -3.52 14.92
C ALA A 476 -15.69 -3.35 14.19
N ILE A 477 -14.74 -4.16 14.57
CA ILE A 477 -13.47 -4.36 13.85
C ILE A 477 -13.07 -5.83 13.89
N TRP A 478 -12.69 -6.37 12.73
CA TRP A 478 -12.22 -7.75 12.55
C TRP A 478 -10.85 -7.75 11.90
N ASP A 479 -9.88 -8.43 12.49
CA ASP A 479 -8.63 -8.82 11.84
C ASP A 479 -8.93 -9.97 10.87
N GLN A 480 -9.36 -9.62 9.66
CA GLN A 480 -9.98 -10.54 8.71
C GLN A 480 -9.05 -10.92 7.57
N GLY A 481 -9.04 -12.20 7.24
CA GLY A 481 -8.30 -12.85 6.17
C GLY A 481 -8.31 -14.36 6.39
N GLU A 482 -7.86 -15.13 5.43
CA GLU A 482 -7.53 -16.54 5.65
C GLU A 482 -6.07 -16.66 6.12
N PHE A 483 -5.88 -16.77 7.41
CA PHE A 483 -4.57 -16.84 8.05
C PHE A 483 -4.17 -18.29 8.35
N PRO A 484 -2.91 -18.69 8.03
CA PRO A 484 -2.43 -20.00 8.43
C PRO A 484 -2.29 -20.09 9.95
N ALA A 485 -2.75 -21.16 10.53
CA ALA A 485 -2.47 -21.50 11.92
C ALA A 485 -1.00 -21.91 12.03
N LYS A 486 -0.19 -21.07 12.66
CA LYS A 486 1.26 -21.21 12.79
C LYS A 486 1.64 -21.47 14.24
N TRP A 487 2.64 -22.33 14.47
CA TRP A 487 3.32 -22.38 15.79
C TRP A 487 4.34 -21.25 15.87
N LYS A 488 4.83 -20.98 17.08
CA LYS A 488 5.77 -19.87 17.33
C LYS A 488 6.95 -19.88 16.37
N ARG A 489 7.14 -18.79 15.65
CA ARG A 489 8.17 -18.55 14.63
C ARG A 489 8.10 -19.42 13.38
N GLN A 490 7.02 -20.15 13.15
CA GLN A 490 6.81 -20.79 11.84
C GLN A 490 6.64 -19.70 10.78
N GLY A 491 7.49 -19.77 9.72
CA GLY A 491 7.51 -18.80 8.65
C GLY A 491 8.39 -17.58 8.89
N ASP A 492 8.88 -17.32 10.12
CA ASP A 492 9.87 -16.27 10.35
C ASP A 492 11.20 -16.55 9.60
N PHE A 493 11.47 -17.81 9.25
CA PHE A 493 12.68 -18.24 8.57
C PHE A 493 12.33 -19.08 7.35
N VAL A 494 13.27 -19.21 6.42
CA VAL A 494 13.16 -20.21 5.36
C VAL A 494 13.00 -21.60 5.97
N MET A 495 11.94 -22.28 5.56
CA MET A 495 11.53 -23.58 6.12
C MET A 495 12.00 -24.74 5.20
N PRO A 496 12.14 -25.97 5.73
CA PRO A 496 12.40 -27.16 4.90
C PRO A 496 11.22 -27.48 3.98
N GLY A 497 11.46 -27.52 2.68
CA GLY A 497 10.46 -27.90 1.67
C GLY A 497 10.41 -29.40 1.39
N THR A 498 11.12 -30.22 2.18
CA THR A 498 11.23 -31.67 1.99
C THR A 498 10.26 -32.48 2.83
N ASP A 499 9.56 -31.85 3.78
CA ASP A 499 8.70 -32.52 4.75
C ASP A 499 7.45 -31.66 5.03
N SER A 500 6.26 -32.25 4.84
CA SER A 500 4.97 -31.58 5.05
C SER A 500 4.71 -31.16 6.50
N SER A 501 5.45 -31.67 7.48
CA SER A 501 5.32 -31.26 8.88
C SER A 501 5.66 -29.78 9.12
N TYR A 502 6.43 -29.18 8.20
CA TYR A 502 6.80 -27.75 8.24
C TYR A 502 5.82 -26.85 7.48
N PHE A 503 4.81 -27.41 6.80
CA PHE A 503 3.84 -26.64 5.99
C PHE A 503 2.72 -26.09 6.85
N TRP A 504 1.91 -25.20 6.27
CA TRP A 504 0.66 -24.75 6.87
C TRP A 504 -0.30 -25.93 7.01
N GLN A 505 -0.63 -26.27 8.23
CA GLN A 505 -1.44 -27.45 8.50
C GLN A 505 -2.94 -27.17 8.40
N ALA A 506 -3.35 -25.94 8.72
CA ALA A 506 -4.74 -25.49 8.63
C ALA A 506 -4.82 -23.97 8.53
N MET A 507 -5.98 -23.46 8.15
CA MET A 507 -6.34 -22.04 8.23
C MET A 507 -7.16 -21.79 9.51
N ILE A 508 -6.91 -20.66 10.18
CA ILE A 508 -7.64 -20.23 11.36
C ILE A 508 -9.11 -20.00 10.95
N PRO A 509 -10.10 -20.60 11.66
CA PRO A 509 -11.52 -20.30 11.42
C PRO A 509 -11.81 -18.81 11.60
N GLN A 510 -12.73 -18.27 10.82
CA GLN A 510 -13.04 -16.84 10.83
C GLN A 510 -13.46 -16.34 12.21
N ASP A 511 -14.28 -17.10 12.92
CA ASP A 511 -14.78 -16.76 14.26
C ASP A 511 -13.70 -16.80 15.36
N GLU A 512 -12.53 -17.40 15.07
CA GLU A 512 -11.36 -17.39 15.94
C GLU A 512 -10.39 -16.23 15.62
N ASN A 513 -10.62 -15.46 14.55
CA ASN A 513 -9.83 -14.28 14.26
C ASN A 513 -10.06 -13.19 15.33
N PRO A 514 -9.03 -12.41 15.70
CA PRO A 514 -9.16 -11.32 16.66
C PRO A 514 -10.21 -10.30 16.20
N HIS A 515 -11.18 -9.96 17.04
CA HIS A 515 -12.23 -9.01 16.72
C HIS A 515 -12.82 -8.35 17.96
N LEU A 516 -13.46 -7.22 17.76
CA LEU A 516 -14.25 -6.48 18.76
C LEU A 516 -15.58 -6.04 18.18
N VAL A 517 -16.65 -6.21 18.96
CA VAL A 517 -18.00 -5.76 18.61
C VAL A 517 -18.56 -5.01 19.80
N ASN A 518 -18.99 -3.77 19.59
CA ASN A 518 -19.65 -2.92 20.60
C ASN A 518 -18.96 -2.92 21.99
N PRO A 519 -17.62 -2.70 22.07
CA PRO A 519 -16.91 -2.76 23.35
C PRO A 519 -17.36 -1.66 24.32
N GLU A 520 -17.30 -1.93 25.63
CA GLU A 520 -17.66 -0.99 26.70
C GLU A 520 -16.92 0.35 26.61
N ARG A 521 -15.66 0.34 26.10
CA ARG A 521 -14.88 1.56 25.90
C ARG A 521 -15.51 2.52 24.86
N GLY A 522 -16.53 2.09 24.12
CA GLY A 522 -17.29 2.90 23.18
C GLY A 522 -16.58 3.21 21.87
N PHE A 523 -15.46 2.56 21.57
CA PHE A 523 -14.77 2.70 20.28
C PHE A 523 -13.99 1.43 19.92
N VAL A 524 -13.74 1.28 18.64
CA VAL A 524 -12.81 0.32 18.04
C VAL A 524 -11.82 1.05 17.15
N SER A 525 -10.57 0.57 17.02
CA SER A 525 -9.53 1.29 16.28
C SER A 525 -8.43 0.36 15.77
N SER A 526 -7.83 0.71 14.66
CA SER A 526 -6.56 0.16 14.20
C SER A 526 -5.68 1.23 13.54
N ALA A 527 -4.38 1.10 13.78
CA ALA A 527 -3.33 1.80 13.07
C ALA A 527 -2.23 0.81 12.64
N ASN A 528 -2.64 -0.38 12.21
CA ASN A 528 -1.81 -1.52 11.86
C ASN A 528 -1.09 -2.17 13.07
N GLN A 529 -1.48 -1.84 14.31
CA GLN A 529 -0.86 -2.47 15.49
C GLN A 529 -1.28 -3.93 15.62
N LEU A 530 -0.57 -4.65 16.50
CA LEU A 530 -0.83 -6.05 16.84
C LEU A 530 -2.33 -6.29 17.11
N PRO A 531 -2.95 -7.32 16.49
CA PRO A 531 -4.39 -7.56 16.68
C PRO A 531 -4.75 -8.06 18.08
N ALA A 532 -3.88 -8.82 18.75
CA ALA A 532 -4.09 -9.38 20.08
C ALA A 532 -2.77 -9.57 20.84
N ASP A 533 -2.82 -9.76 22.16
CA ASP A 533 -1.66 -10.07 22.99
C ASP A 533 -1.33 -11.59 22.99
N THR A 534 -0.41 -12.00 23.86
CA THR A 534 0.03 -13.40 24.00
C THR A 534 -1.05 -14.37 24.48
N SER A 535 -2.23 -13.89 24.86
CA SER A 535 -3.37 -14.75 25.20
C SER A 535 -4.08 -15.32 23.97
N TYR A 536 -3.81 -14.75 22.78
CA TYR A 536 -4.31 -15.31 21.53
C TYR A 536 -3.61 -16.63 21.19
N PRO A 537 -4.36 -17.69 20.86
CA PRO A 537 -3.81 -19.05 20.85
C PRO A 537 -2.92 -19.36 19.64
N TYR A 538 -2.91 -18.57 18.60
CA TYR A 538 -2.11 -18.80 17.39
C TYR A 538 -0.95 -17.81 17.29
N TYR A 539 0.13 -18.19 16.64
CA TYR A 539 1.24 -17.29 16.35
C TYR A 539 0.81 -16.26 15.28
N LEU A 540 0.96 -14.99 15.60
CA LEU A 540 0.49 -13.93 14.72
C LEU A 540 1.44 -13.67 13.54
N GLY A 541 2.75 -13.83 13.72
CA GLY A 541 3.76 -13.46 12.72
C GLY A 541 3.67 -11.96 12.35
N GLY A 542 4.48 -11.53 11.38
CA GLY A 542 4.42 -10.16 10.87
C GLY A 542 5.14 -9.11 11.73
N SER A 543 5.02 -7.84 11.33
CA SER A 543 5.63 -6.70 12.00
C SER A 543 4.60 -5.59 12.23
N TYR A 544 4.47 -5.10 13.45
CA TYR A 544 3.38 -4.25 13.90
C TYR A 544 3.90 -2.91 14.43
N PRO A 545 3.50 -1.75 13.83
CA PRO A 545 3.91 -0.44 14.34
C PRO A 545 3.19 -0.13 15.66
N PRO A 546 3.90 0.28 16.73
CA PRO A 546 3.28 0.39 18.06
C PRO A 546 2.61 1.74 18.33
N TYR A 547 3.15 2.85 17.79
CA TYR A 547 2.91 4.18 18.39
C TYR A 547 1.61 4.85 17.96
N ARG A 548 1.21 4.77 16.68
CA ARG A 548 -0.01 5.42 16.19
C ARG A 548 -1.28 4.89 16.87
N GLY A 549 -1.35 3.55 17.02
CA GLY A 549 -2.48 2.90 17.70
C GLY A 549 -2.59 3.31 19.16
N LEU A 550 -1.44 3.41 19.87
CA LEU A 550 -1.40 3.88 21.25
C LEU A 550 -1.97 5.31 21.40
N GLU A 551 -1.57 6.24 20.53
CA GLU A 551 -2.08 7.61 20.56
C GLU A 551 -3.56 7.68 20.20
N ILE A 552 -4.01 6.97 19.17
CA ILE A 552 -5.44 6.92 18.79
C ILE A 552 -6.26 6.43 19.98
N ASN A 553 -5.88 5.32 20.61
CA ASN A 553 -6.59 4.77 21.76
C ASN A 553 -6.62 5.73 22.95
N ARG A 554 -5.50 6.40 23.26
CA ARG A 554 -5.39 7.41 24.30
C ARG A 554 -6.35 8.57 24.06
N ARG A 555 -6.38 9.09 22.83
CA ARG A 555 -7.25 10.22 22.46
C ARG A 555 -8.73 9.84 22.48
N LEU A 556 -9.10 8.72 21.86
CA LEU A 556 -10.48 8.26 21.81
C LEU A 556 -11.02 7.92 23.21
N SER A 557 -10.18 7.41 24.10
CA SER A 557 -10.56 7.16 25.50
C SER A 557 -10.96 8.46 26.23
N ALA A 558 -10.20 9.54 26.01
CA ALA A 558 -10.43 10.84 26.63
C ALA A 558 -11.60 11.62 26.00
N MET A 559 -11.94 11.35 24.73
CA MET A 559 -12.98 12.08 24.00
C MET A 559 -14.38 11.66 24.45
N ASN A 560 -15.27 12.67 24.59
CA ASN A 560 -16.71 12.51 24.78
C ASN A 560 -17.44 13.62 24.04
N ASN A 561 -18.66 13.38 23.62
CA ASN A 561 -19.46 14.31 22.79
C ASN A 561 -18.73 14.70 21.48
N SER A 562 -18.02 13.78 20.88
CA SER A 562 -17.21 14.02 19.69
C SER A 562 -18.05 14.41 18.48
N THR A 563 -17.48 15.25 17.64
CA THR A 563 -18.07 15.71 16.37
C THR A 563 -17.21 15.26 15.19
N PRO A 564 -17.70 15.34 13.95
CA PRO A 564 -16.86 15.11 12.76
C PRO A 564 -15.61 16.01 12.72
N GLU A 565 -15.73 17.27 13.19
CA GLU A 565 -14.60 18.21 13.23
C GLU A 565 -13.52 17.77 14.22
N ASP A 566 -13.87 17.14 15.34
CA ASP A 566 -12.90 16.57 16.27
C ASP A 566 -12.17 15.37 15.65
N MET A 567 -12.88 14.58 14.84
CA MET A 567 -12.27 13.48 14.08
C MET A 567 -11.32 13.98 12.98
N MET A 568 -11.65 15.10 12.30
CA MET A 568 -10.74 15.74 11.33
C MET A 568 -9.44 16.19 12.01
N LYS A 569 -9.54 16.81 13.20
CA LYS A 569 -8.37 17.20 13.99
C LYS A 569 -7.54 16.00 14.42
N LEU A 570 -8.19 14.88 14.76
CA LEU A 570 -7.49 13.66 15.15
C LEU A 570 -6.76 13.01 13.96
N GLN A 571 -7.39 12.92 12.78
CA GLN A 571 -6.72 12.39 11.58
C GLN A 571 -5.54 13.25 11.10
N THR A 572 -5.52 14.52 11.47
CA THR A 572 -4.44 15.47 11.11
C THR A 572 -3.52 15.79 12.27
N ASP A 573 -3.53 14.99 13.35
CA ASP A 573 -2.70 15.24 14.53
C ASP A 573 -1.24 14.87 14.27
N ASP A 574 -0.33 15.83 14.46
CA ASP A 574 1.11 15.74 14.26
C ASP A 574 1.88 15.34 15.54
N TYR A 575 1.20 14.99 16.63
CA TYR A 575 1.86 14.60 17.87
C TYR A 575 2.61 13.27 17.73
N ASN A 576 3.86 13.22 18.19
CA ASN A 576 4.77 12.10 18.03
C ASN A 576 4.95 11.35 19.36
N VAL A 577 4.23 10.26 19.55
CA VAL A 577 4.29 9.43 20.77
C VAL A 577 5.63 8.71 20.92
N PHE A 578 6.27 8.32 19.84
CA PHE A 578 7.62 7.78 19.90
C PHE A 578 8.60 8.80 20.50
N ALA A 579 8.53 10.04 20.02
CA ALA A 579 9.37 11.11 20.56
C ALA A 579 9.05 11.42 22.03
N GLU A 580 7.79 11.31 22.46
CA GLU A 580 7.42 11.43 23.88
C GLU A 580 8.21 10.46 24.77
N MET A 581 8.44 9.23 24.29
CA MET A 581 9.18 8.20 25.02
C MET A 581 10.69 8.33 24.85
N ALA A 582 11.16 8.63 23.64
CA ALA A 582 12.58 8.62 23.28
C ALA A 582 13.34 9.91 23.63
N LEU A 583 12.71 11.10 23.46
CA LEU A 583 13.38 12.39 23.72
C LEU A 583 13.92 12.54 25.14
N PRO A 584 13.20 12.11 26.21
CA PRO A 584 13.77 12.17 27.57
C PRO A 584 15.06 11.35 27.72
N VAL A 585 15.17 10.20 27.04
CA VAL A 585 16.37 9.36 27.02
C VAL A 585 17.52 10.09 26.33
N LEU A 586 17.26 10.70 25.17
CA LEU A 586 18.26 11.48 24.44
C LEU A 586 18.76 12.66 25.28
N VAL A 587 17.86 13.50 25.78
CA VAL A 587 18.21 14.72 26.55
C VAL A 587 18.97 14.38 27.82
N LYS A 588 18.63 13.28 28.50
CA LYS A 588 19.32 12.82 29.72
C LYS A 588 20.76 12.36 29.45
N ASN A 589 21.01 11.75 28.30
CA ASN A 589 22.29 11.10 27.98
C ASN A 589 23.20 11.97 27.11
N ILE A 590 22.75 13.12 26.58
CA ILE A 590 23.66 14.09 25.94
C ILE A 590 24.55 14.74 27.00
N GLU A 591 25.86 14.54 26.89
CA GLU A 591 26.86 15.14 27.76
C GLU A 591 27.08 16.61 27.39
N VAL A 592 26.28 17.50 27.98
CA VAL A 592 26.24 18.95 27.68
C VAL A 592 27.61 19.60 27.77
N LEU A 593 28.48 19.16 28.69
CA LEU A 593 29.85 19.69 28.85
C LEU A 593 30.78 19.34 27.67
N LYS A 594 30.45 18.36 26.87
CA LYS A 594 31.18 17.96 25.66
C LYS A 594 30.72 18.75 24.41
N LEU A 595 29.71 19.62 24.53
CA LEU A 595 29.12 20.37 23.43
C LEU A 595 29.80 21.73 23.22
N SER A 596 30.01 22.10 21.98
CA SER A 596 30.42 23.47 21.60
C SER A 596 29.25 24.46 21.75
N ASN A 597 29.55 25.76 21.78
CA ASN A 597 28.50 26.80 21.83
C ASN A 597 27.48 26.74 20.69
N ASN A 598 27.88 26.23 19.53
CA ASN A 598 27.00 26.07 18.40
C ASN A 598 26.08 24.84 18.60
N GLU A 599 26.63 23.72 19.06
CA GLU A 599 25.85 22.52 19.37
C GLU A 599 24.82 22.76 20.48
N LEU A 600 25.16 23.60 21.48
CA LEU A 600 24.24 24.00 22.55
C LEU A 600 22.98 24.68 22.03
N LYS A 601 23.05 25.48 20.95
CA LYS A 601 21.87 26.10 20.33
C LYS A 601 20.90 25.06 19.78
N TYR A 602 21.41 24.03 19.13
CA TYR A 602 20.59 22.94 18.60
C TYR A 602 20.06 22.03 19.71
N PHE A 603 20.86 21.85 20.78
CA PHE A 603 20.41 21.14 21.97
C PHE A 603 19.20 21.82 22.62
N ASP A 604 19.21 23.15 22.73
CA ASP A 604 18.09 23.91 23.26
C ASP A 604 16.84 23.78 22.38
N ILE A 605 16.98 23.76 21.04
CA ILE A 605 15.87 23.53 20.12
C ILE A 605 15.29 22.12 20.33
N LEU A 606 16.16 21.11 20.42
CA LEU A 606 15.72 19.72 20.65
C LEU A 606 15.02 19.58 21.99
N LYS A 607 15.62 20.07 23.06
CA LYS A 607 15.12 19.97 24.44
C LYS A 607 13.78 20.68 24.68
N THR A 608 13.52 21.77 23.96
CA THR A 608 12.31 22.58 24.12
C THR A 608 11.23 22.26 23.08
N TRP A 609 11.47 21.28 22.25
CA TRP A 609 10.51 20.88 21.22
C TRP A 609 9.21 20.35 21.84
N ASN A 610 8.07 20.73 21.25
CA ASN A 610 6.71 20.40 21.71
C ASN A 610 6.23 18.99 21.28
N LEU A 611 7.10 18.13 20.79
CA LEU A 611 6.83 16.78 20.32
C LEU A 611 5.86 16.71 19.11
N ARG A 612 5.73 17.81 18.37
CA ARG A 612 4.84 17.85 17.20
C ARG A 612 5.64 17.99 15.91
N ASN A 613 5.35 17.11 14.95
CA ASN A 613 5.95 17.12 13.62
C ASN A 613 5.25 18.17 12.73
N GLU A 614 5.12 19.41 13.24
CA GLU A 614 4.52 20.51 12.48
C GLU A 614 5.45 20.99 11.37
N VAL A 615 4.87 21.58 10.31
CA VAL A 615 5.60 22.02 9.10
C VAL A 615 6.84 22.84 9.41
N ASN A 616 6.76 23.77 10.38
CA ASN A 616 7.84 24.72 10.74
C ASN A 616 8.73 24.22 11.88
N SER A 617 8.56 22.99 12.36
CA SER A 617 9.27 22.45 13.52
C SER A 617 10.72 22.09 13.16
N LYS A 618 11.68 22.81 13.71
CA LYS A 618 13.12 22.44 13.67
C LYS A 618 13.44 21.32 14.66
N GLY A 619 12.71 21.24 15.78
CA GLY A 619 12.88 20.21 16.80
C GLY A 619 12.55 18.82 16.28
N ALA A 620 11.51 18.68 15.44
CA ALA A 620 11.17 17.43 14.79
C ALA A 620 12.30 16.90 13.91
N THR A 621 12.91 17.76 13.09
CA THR A 621 14.07 17.40 12.25
C THR A 621 15.26 16.97 13.09
N LEU A 622 15.59 17.73 14.14
CA LEU A 622 16.70 17.39 15.04
C LEU A 622 16.49 16.07 15.76
N PHE A 623 15.27 15.80 16.20
CA PHE A 623 14.92 14.53 16.84
C PHE A 623 15.15 13.35 15.89
N VAL A 624 14.59 13.40 14.68
CA VAL A 624 14.74 12.33 13.68
C VAL A 624 16.22 12.13 13.34
N LEU A 625 16.96 13.21 13.04
CA LEU A 625 18.41 13.13 12.75
C LEU A 625 19.21 12.51 13.91
N THR A 626 18.86 12.85 15.16
CA THR A 626 19.56 12.32 16.33
C THR A 626 19.25 10.86 16.53
N TRP A 627 18.00 10.45 16.37
CA TRP A 627 17.59 9.06 16.52
C TRP A 627 18.17 8.17 15.43
N ASP A 628 18.06 8.57 14.17
CA ASP A 628 18.66 7.84 13.03
C ASP A 628 20.18 7.68 13.19
N SER A 629 20.84 8.72 13.68
CA SER A 629 22.29 8.67 13.96
C SER A 629 22.61 7.71 15.10
N LEU A 630 21.77 7.64 16.13
CA LEU A 630 21.92 6.69 17.24
C LEU A 630 21.72 5.26 16.77
N GLU A 631 20.66 4.97 16.00
CA GLU A 631 20.43 3.64 15.43
C GLU A 631 21.59 3.18 14.56
N ASN A 632 22.06 4.05 13.66
CA ASN A 632 23.22 3.76 12.82
C ASN A 632 24.46 3.44 13.65
N LYS A 633 24.68 4.16 14.77
CA LYS A 633 25.83 3.93 15.63
C LYS A 633 25.72 2.60 16.40
N VAL A 634 24.51 2.25 16.83
CA VAL A 634 24.26 1.03 17.62
C VAL A 634 24.25 -0.23 16.77
N TRP A 635 23.81 -0.17 15.51
CA TRP A 635 23.61 -1.37 14.70
C TRP A 635 24.66 -1.59 13.62
N ASN A 636 25.30 -0.55 13.07
CA ASN A 636 26.11 -0.69 11.87
C ASN A 636 27.36 -1.54 12.03
N ASP A 637 27.97 -1.56 13.19
CA ASP A 637 29.21 -2.30 13.44
C ASP A 637 29.02 -3.83 13.37
N GLU A 638 27.87 -4.38 13.85
CA GLU A 638 27.54 -5.78 13.69
C GLU A 638 26.87 -6.08 12.34
N PHE A 639 25.97 -5.21 11.89
CA PHE A 639 25.15 -5.48 10.71
C PHE A 639 25.93 -5.32 9.40
N LEU A 640 26.88 -4.38 9.33
CA LEU A 640 27.73 -4.17 8.15
C LEU A 640 28.97 -5.05 8.12
N LYS A 641 29.27 -5.78 9.20
CA LYS A 641 30.40 -6.71 9.27
C LYS A 641 30.24 -7.91 8.33
N THR A 642 29.01 -8.25 7.99
CA THR A 642 28.67 -9.34 7.08
C THR A 642 28.23 -8.82 5.73
N ASN A 643 28.46 -9.60 4.66
CA ASN A 643 27.89 -9.33 3.33
C ASN A 643 26.45 -9.85 3.19
N LEU A 644 25.86 -10.41 4.26
CA LEU A 644 24.52 -10.93 4.26
C LEU A 644 23.50 -9.79 4.41
N GLN A 645 22.38 -9.90 3.73
CA GLN A 645 21.27 -9.00 3.95
C GLN A 645 20.59 -9.36 5.28
N LEU A 646 20.61 -8.44 6.23
CA LEU A 646 19.95 -8.56 7.53
C LEU A 646 18.81 -7.55 7.61
N MET A 647 17.77 -7.89 8.36
CA MET A 647 16.70 -6.95 8.70
C MET A 647 17.20 -5.98 9.76
N VAL A 648 17.22 -4.68 9.46
CA VAL A 648 17.52 -3.65 10.47
C VAL A 648 16.39 -3.66 11.52
N PRO A 649 16.70 -3.69 12.83
CA PRO A 649 15.68 -3.69 13.87
C PRO A 649 14.78 -2.45 13.79
N HIS A 650 13.53 -2.60 14.21
CA HIS A 650 12.61 -1.46 14.30
C HIS A 650 13.06 -0.48 15.41
N GLU A 651 12.85 0.82 15.22
CA GLU A 651 13.22 1.88 16.18
C GLU A 651 12.73 1.63 17.61
N SER A 652 11.56 1.01 17.79
CA SER A 652 11.05 0.61 19.09
C SER A 652 11.91 -0.44 19.78
N THR A 653 12.59 -1.30 19.03
CA THR A 653 13.50 -2.32 19.58
C THR A 653 14.68 -1.68 20.31
N LEU A 654 15.31 -0.69 19.70
CA LEU A 654 16.38 0.05 20.36
C LEU A 654 15.84 0.76 21.62
N LEU A 655 14.75 1.51 21.48
CA LEU A 655 14.17 2.27 22.60
C LEU A 655 13.83 1.36 23.79
N GLU A 656 13.13 0.23 23.57
CA GLU A 656 12.76 -0.67 24.66
C GLU A 656 13.96 -1.33 25.33
N ASN A 657 14.99 -1.70 24.57
CA ASN A 657 16.20 -2.28 25.14
C ASN A 657 16.97 -1.27 26.00
N ILE A 658 17.20 -0.05 25.55
CA ILE A 658 17.93 0.97 26.33
C ILE A 658 17.16 1.50 27.53
N LEU A 659 15.79 1.45 27.48
CA LEU A 659 14.97 1.78 28.64
C LEU A 659 15.05 0.71 29.74
N LYS A 660 15.22 -0.56 29.36
CA LYS A 660 15.36 -1.71 30.29
C LYS A 660 16.77 -1.86 30.82
N ASP A 661 17.75 -1.63 29.95
CA ASP A 661 19.17 -1.88 30.24
C ASP A 661 20.05 -0.83 29.56
N SER A 662 20.50 0.15 30.33
CA SER A 662 21.41 1.21 29.85
C SER A 662 22.82 0.68 29.49
N SER A 663 23.11 -0.57 29.75
CA SER A 663 24.34 -1.30 29.35
C SER A 663 24.07 -2.32 28.24
N PHE A 664 23.03 -2.09 27.45
CA PHE A 664 22.65 -2.92 26.31
C PHE A 664 23.84 -3.19 25.43
N LYS A 665 24.14 -4.47 25.18
CA LYS A 665 25.42 -4.92 24.63
C LYS A 665 25.76 -4.28 23.27
N PHE A 666 24.79 -3.95 22.46
CA PHE A 666 24.95 -3.36 21.12
C PHE A 666 25.29 -1.85 21.15
N LEU A 667 25.43 -1.26 22.34
CA LEU A 667 26.02 0.07 22.51
C LEU A 667 27.55 0.04 22.39
N ASP A 668 28.18 -1.13 22.49
CA ASP A 668 29.63 -1.32 22.45
C ASP A 668 30.08 -1.54 21.00
N ASP A 669 30.72 -0.56 20.38
CA ASP A 669 31.23 -0.69 19.00
C ASP A 669 32.34 -1.74 18.96
N ILE A 670 32.05 -2.89 18.36
CA ILE A 670 32.98 -4.03 18.26
C ILE A 670 34.29 -3.75 17.51
N ASN A 671 34.41 -2.61 16.86
CA ASN A 671 35.60 -2.18 16.13
C ASN A 671 36.54 -1.30 16.97
N THR A 672 36.09 -0.89 18.19
CA THR A 672 36.91 -0.07 19.11
C THR A 672 37.46 -0.93 20.25
N SER A 673 38.46 -0.37 20.96
CA SER A 673 39.03 -1.00 22.19
C SER A 673 38.39 -0.44 23.47
N GLN A 674 37.64 0.63 23.35
CA GLN A 674 36.95 1.30 24.44
C GLN A 674 35.49 0.79 24.45
N LYS A 675 34.97 0.47 25.62
CA LYS A 675 33.58 0.14 25.78
C LYS A 675 32.76 1.43 25.86
N GLU A 676 31.92 1.62 24.86
CA GLU A 676 31.03 2.76 24.78
C GLU A 676 29.87 2.62 25.76
N THR A 677 29.36 3.76 26.22
CA THR A 677 28.15 3.86 27.04
C THR A 677 27.02 4.51 26.26
N LEU A 678 25.79 4.37 26.72
CA LEU A 678 24.64 5.05 26.14
C LEU A 678 24.85 6.57 26.01
N SER A 679 25.54 7.19 26.99
CA SER A 679 25.84 8.63 26.93
C SER A 679 26.89 8.99 25.87
N ASP A 680 27.86 8.12 25.64
CA ASP A 680 28.84 8.32 24.57
C ASP A 680 28.13 8.23 23.20
N ASP A 681 27.31 7.23 22.98
CA ASP A 681 26.60 7.02 21.72
C ASP A 681 25.58 8.11 21.43
N VAL A 682 24.76 8.46 22.43
CA VAL A 682 23.76 9.53 22.28
C VAL A 682 24.44 10.88 22.04
N THR A 683 25.56 11.17 22.72
CA THR A 683 26.31 12.43 22.52
C THR A 683 26.94 12.48 21.12
N ALA A 684 27.50 11.37 20.66
CA ALA A 684 28.08 11.27 19.32
C ALA A 684 27.00 11.39 18.24
N ALA A 685 25.87 10.69 18.40
CA ALA A 685 24.73 10.76 17.51
C ALA A 685 24.15 12.17 17.41
N PHE A 686 23.99 12.86 18.54
CA PHE A 686 23.54 14.26 18.55
C PHE A 686 24.52 15.20 17.81
N LYS A 687 25.83 15.06 18.02
CA LYS A 687 26.82 15.84 17.27
C LYS A 687 26.77 15.62 15.78
N GLN A 688 26.59 14.35 15.35
CA GLN A 688 26.40 14.01 13.96
C GLN A 688 25.11 14.62 13.40
N ALA A 689 24.02 14.55 14.15
CA ALA A 689 22.76 15.19 13.79
C ALA A 689 22.89 16.71 13.62
N VAL A 690 23.61 17.37 14.55
CA VAL A 690 23.90 18.82 14.47
C VAL A 690 24.71 19.16 13.23
N PHE A 691 25.71 18.35 12.88
CA PHE A 691 26.50 18.56 11.64
C PHE A 691 25.61 18.56 10.38
N VAL A 692 24.67 17.64 10.27
CA VAL A 692 23.69 17.59 9.17
C VAL A 692 22.72 18.77 9.27
N ALA A 693 22.19 19.05 10.46
CA ALA A 693 21.24 20.11 10.71
C ALA A 693 21.80 21.51 10.37
N GLN A 694 23.09 21.78 10.62
CA GLN A 694 23.75 23.04 10.25
C GLN A 694 23.74 23.28 8.74
N THR A 695 23.94 22.23 7.94
CA THR A 695 23.86 22.30 6.48
C THR A 695 22.42 22.59 6.05
N ALA A 696 21.46 21.88 6.64
CA ALA A 696 20.04 22.10 6.35
C ALA A 696 19.58 23.52 6.78
N ASP A 697 20.04 24.02 7.94
CA ASP A 697 19.68 25.35 8.44
C ASP A 697 20.26 26.45 7.55
N SER A 698 21.53 26.32 7.11
CA SER A 698 22.14 27.24 6.16
C SER A 698 21.46 27.30 4.80
N ASN A 699 20.89 26.18 4.37
CA ASN A 699 20.12 26.07 3.14
C ASN A 699 18.63 26.46 3.31
N GLY A 700 18.20 26.79 4.54
CA GLY A 700 16.81 27.13 4.86
C GLY A 700 15.84 25.94 4.82
N THR A 701 16.35 24.70 4.95
CA THR A 701 15.59 23.44 4.86
C THR A 701 15.51 22.66 6.17
N LEU A 702 15.89 23.26 7.31
CA LEU A 702 15.83 22.58 8.61
C LEU A 702 14.40 22.44 9.18
N GLU A 703 13.45 23.25 8.74
CA GLU A 703 12.04 23.10 9.10
C GLU A 703 11.50 21.77 8.61
N TRP A 704 10.76 21.04 9.43
CA TRP A 704 10.32 19.66 9.17
C TRP A 704 9.64 19.44 7.82
N GLY A 705 8.70 20.31 7.44
CA GLY A 705 8.01 20.19 6.15
C GLY A 705 8.94 20.28 4.95
N LYS A 706 10.01 21.10 5.03
CA LYS A 706 11.02 21.24 3.99
C LYS A 706 12.04 20.11 4.04
N TYR A 707 12.45 19.68 5.24
CA TYR A 707 13.40 18.58 5.42
C TYR A 707 12.81 17.26 4.95
N LYS A 708 11.58 16.96 5.34
CA LYS A 708 10.86 15.76 4.91
C LYS A 708 10.57 15.74 3.41
N ASP A 709 10.34 16.91 2.81
CA ASP A 709 10.15 17.10 1.36
C ASP A 709 9.05 16.20 0.77
N THR A 710 7.82 16.35 1.28
CA THR A 710 6.68 15.57 0.81
C THR A 710 6.37 15.88 -0.66
N LYS A 711 6.13 14.83 -1.44
CA LYS A 711 5.84 14.91 -2.87
C LYS A 711 4.85 13.85 -3.31
N ILE A 712 4.05 14.19 -4.32
CA ILE A 712 3.13 13.30 -4.99
C ILE A 712 3.64 13.11 -6.41
N LEU A 713 4.18 11.94 -6.72
CA LEU A 713 4.87 11.70 -7.97
C LEU A 713 3.92 11.16 -9.03
N HIS A 714 4.11 11.57 -10.28
CA HIS A 714 3.46 10.92 -11.41
C HIS A 714 3.88 9.44 -11.49
N LEU A 715 2.95 8.52 -11.81
CA LEU A 715 3.24 7.07 -11.85
C LEU A 715 4.40 6.70 -12.76
N ALA A 716 4.56 7.40 -13.90
CA ALA A 716 5.72 7.24 -14.79
C ALA A 716 6.94 8.08 -14.37
N ARG A 717 6.95 8.69 -13.17
CA ARG A 717 8.05 9.53 -12.65
C ARG A 717 8.39 10.71 -13.56
N LEU A 718 7.36 11.37 -14.08
CA LEU A 718 7.47 12.61 -14.87
C LEU A 718 7.28 13.81 -13.94
N ASP A 719 8.36 14.52 -13.62
CA ASP A 719 8.35 15.63 -12.65
C ASP A 719 7.38 16.74 -13.06
N ALA A 720 7.24 17.00 -14.35
CA ALA A 720 6.32 18.02 -14.90
C ALA A 720 4.84 17.73 -14.57
N PHE A 721 4.49 16.50 -14.23
CA PHE A 721 3.16 16.04 -13.86
C PHE A 721 3.06 15.62 -12.38
N SER A 722 4.09 15.95 -11.59
CA SER A 722 4.17 15.68 -10.15
C SER A 722 3.88 16.95 -9.34
N ARG A 723 3.50 16.78 -8.08
CA ARG A 723 3.44 17.88 -7.09
C ARG A 723 4.58 17.69 -6.10
N LEU A 724 5.56 18.58 -6.17
CA LEU A 724 6.83 18.51 -5.42
C LEU A 724 6.85 19.54 -4.29
N HIS A 725 7.68 19.28 -3.27
CA HIS A 725 7.98 20.22 -2.18
C HIS A 725 6.75 20.70 -1.40
N LEU A 726 5.85 19.78 -1.04
CA LEU A 726 4.60 20.10 -0.36
C LEU A 726 4.86 20.36 1.14
N PRO A 727 4.42 21.51 1.69
CA PRO A 727 4.63 21.87 3.08
C PRO A 727 3.58 21.18 3.98
N VAL A 728 3.81 19.90 4.30
CA VAL A 728 2.90 19.10 5.13
C VAL A 728 3.61 18.64 6.40
N GLY A 729 2.91 18.67 7.54
CA GLY A 729 3.36 18.10 8.81
C GLY A 729 3.27 16.57 8.85
N GLY A 730 3.28 16.00 10.04
CA GLY A 730 3.17 14.57 10.25
C GLY A 730 4.44 13.78 10.03
N GLY A 731 4.37 12.46 10.17
CA GLY A 731 5.51 11.56 10.04
C GLY A 731 5.16 10.12 10.41
N THR A 732 6.14 9.24 10.49
CA THR A 732 5.95 7.79 10.70
C THR A 732 5.14 7.48 11.97
N ASN A 733 5.41 8.19 13.07
CA ASN A 733 4.87 7.91 14.41
C ASN A 733 3.81 8.91 14.87
N THR A 734 3.22 9.64 13.94
CA THR A 734 2.09 10.55 14.19
C THR A 734 0.82 10.00 13.55
N ILE A 735 -0.35 10.34 14.07
CA ILE A 735 -1.63 9.94 13.46
C ILE A 735 -1.71 10.47 12.03
N ASN A 736 -1.32 11.73 11.79
CA ASN A 736 -1.06 12.25 10.45
C ASN A 736 0.22 11.62 9.86
N ALA A 737 0.14 10.37 9.42
CA ALA A 737 1.30 9.61 8.96
C ALA A 737 1.78 10.02 7.56
N THR A 738 1.88 11.34 7.32
CA THR A 738 2.39 11.87 6.05
C THR A 738 3.91 11.84 6.03
N LYS A 739 4.47 10.99 5.16
CA LYS A 739 5.91 10.80 4.91
C LYS A 739 6.33 11.51 3.62
N GLN A 740 7.52 11.22 3.09
CA GLN A 740 8.01 11.86 1.86
C GLN A 740 7.15 11.50 0.64
N GLN A 741 6.85 10.24 0.39
CA GLN A 741 6.09 9.75 -0.75
C GLN A 741 4.92 8.83 -0.36
N HIS A 742 4.66 8.65 0.93
CA HIS A 742 3.57 7.85 1.48
C HIS A 742 2.78 8.68 2.48
N GLY A 743 1.51 8.38 2.62
CA GLY A 743 0.66 9.08 3.58
C GLY A 743 -0.82 8.87 3.33
N PRO A 744 -1.69 9.63 4.03
CA PRO A 744 -3.14 9.54 3.87
C PRO A 744 -3.57 9.71 2.41
N SER A 745 -3.79 8.60 1.73
CA SER A 745 -4.15 8.57 0.31
C SER A 745 -5.65 8.76 0.07
N TRP A 746 -6.48 8.52 1.10
CA TRP A 746 -7.90 8.82 1.17
C TRP A 746 -8.27 9.06 2.63
N ARG A 747 -8.67 10.28 3.01
CA ARG A 747 -9.23 10.55 4.33
C ARG A 747 -10.74 10.57 4.25
N MET A 748 -11.39 9.82 5.13
CA MET A 748 -12.85 9.73 5.19
C MET A 748 -13.34 9.78 6.63
N ILE A 749 -14.41 10.54 6.86
CA ILE A 749 -15.15 10.63 8.12
C ILE A 749 -16.63 10.54 7.78
N VAL A 750 -17.35 9.58 8.39
CA VAL A 750 -18.77 9.35 8.15
C VAL A 750 -19.52 9.41 9.47
N SER A 751 -20.39 10.39 9.63
CA SER A 751 -21.35 10.50 10.74
C SER A 751 -22.67 9.88 10.33
N LEU A 752 -23.05 8.77 10.98
CA LEU A 752 -24.19 7.93 10.63
C LEU A 752 -25.52 8.43 11.24
N ILE A 753 -25.68 9.75 11.31
CA ILE A 753 -26.98 10.36 11.66
C ILE A 753 -28.06 9.98 10.64
N PRO A 754 -29.35 10.17 10.91
CA PRO A 754 -30.46 9.77 10.00
C PRO A 754 -30.23 10.25 8.56
N GLN A 755 -29.74 11.47 8.35
CA GLN A 755 -29.24 11.96 7.09
C GLN A 755 -27.71 11.97 7.15
N THR A 756 -27.09 10.89 6.66
CA THR A 756 -25.64 10.69 6.72
C THR A 756 -24.87 11.93 6.30
N GLN A 757 -23.92 12.36 7.12
CA GLN A 757 -22.96 13.41 6.81
C GLN A 757 -21.58 12.79 6.68
N ALA A 758 -20.93 13.03 5.57
CA ALA A 758 -19.61 12.49 5.32
C ALA A 758 -18.65 13.56 4.78
N TYR A 759 -17.38 13.38 5.07
CA TYR A 759 -16.30 14.26 4.67
C TYR A 759 -15.12 13.44 4.17
N GLY A 760 -14.46 13.95 3.13
CA GLY A 760 -13.30 13.25 2.58
C GLY A 760 -12.38 14.16 1.79
N VAL A 761 -11.15 13.69 1.57
CA VAL A 761 -10.15 14.33 0.70
C VAL A 761 -9.05 13.33 0.35
N TYR A 762 -8.48 13.46 -0.83
CA TYR A 762 -7.32 12.68 -1.24
C TYR A 762 -6.31 13.52 -2.04
N PRO A 763 -5.02 13.17 -2.03
CA PRO A 763 -3.97 13.91 -2.74
C PRO A 763 -4.00 13.61 -4.24
N GLY A 764 -4.83 14.31 -4.97
CA GLY A 764 -5.02 14.09 -6.42
C GLY A 764 -6.15 14.92 -6.99
N GLY A 765 -6.89 14.32 -7.88
CA GLY A 765 -8.10 14.83 -8.51
C GLY A 765 -8.82 13.71 -9.24
N GLN A 766 -10.00 13.98 -9.79
CA GLN A 766 -10.79 12.96 -10.48
C GLN A 766 -10.23 12.60 -11.87
N SER A 767 -9.60 13.55 -12.58
CA SER A 767 -9.01 13.28 -13.89
C SER A 767 -7.62 12.68 -13.79
N GLY A 768 -7.30 11.71 -14.64
CA GLY A 768 -5.95 11.22 -14.88
C GLY A 768 -5.17 12.02 -15.93
N ASN A 769 -5.81 12.98 -16.58
CA ASN A 769 -5.19 13.81 -17.61
C ASN A 769 -4.44 15.00 -16.99
N PRO A 770 -3.10 15.09 -17.10
CA PRO A 770 -2.34 16.22 -16.57
C PRO A 770 -2.74 17.58 -17.19
N GLY A 771 -3.39 17.59 -18.35
CA GLY A 771 -3.92 18.79 -18.99
C GLY A 771 -5.30 19.24 -18.48
N SER A 772 -5.87 18.55 -17.51
CA SER A 772 -7.17 18.85 -16.90
C SER A 772 -7.02 19.63 -15.61
N ARG A 773 -7.92 20.60 -15.35
CA ARG A 773 -8.00 21.29 -14.06
C ARG A 773 -8.40 20.37 -12.90
N PHE A 774 -8.90 19.17 -13.19
CA PHE A 774 -9.31 18.15 -12.22
C PHE A 774 -8.26 17.05 -12.00
N TYR A 775 -7.02 17.29 -12.45
CA TYR A 775 -5.93 16.33 -12.27
C TYR A 775 -5.40 16.30 -10.83
N ASP A 776 -5.25 17.47 -10.20
CA ASP A 776 -4.63 17.65 -8.88
C ASP A 776 -5.35 18.68 -7.99
N ASN A 777 -6.60 19.00 -8.32
CA ASN A 777 -7.38 20.08 -7.68
C ASN A 777 -7.68 19.82 -6.17
N PHE A 778 -7.52 18.61 -5.65
CA PHE A 778 -7.72 18.31 -4.23
C PHE A 778 -6.43 18.41 -3.41
N VAL A 779 -5.25 18.47 -4.06
CA VAL A 779 -3.96 18.45 -3.38
C VAL A 779 -3.81 19.58 -2.38
N ASP A 780 -4.16 20.80 -2.73
CA ASP A 780 -4.00 21.95 -1.83
C ASP A 780 -4.92 21.88 -0.61
N THR A 781 -6.12 21.34 -0.75
CA THR A 781 -7.04 21.08 0.38
C THR A 781 -6.49 19.98 1.29
N TRP A 782 -5.94 18.91 0.71
CA TRP A 782 -5.28 17.83 1.45
C TRP A 782 -4.04 18.32 2.21
N VAL A 783 -3.19 19.14 1.57
CA VAL A 783 -2.00 19.76 2.18
C VAL A 783 -2.38 20.60 3.42
N GLN A 784 -3.49 21.32 3.35
CA GLN A 784 -4.01 22.13 4.45
C GLN A 784 -4.70 21.33 5.55
N GLY A 785 -4.78 20.01 5.46
CA GLY A 785 -5.51 19.16 6.39
C GLY A 785 -7.03 19.41 6.41
N LYS A 786 -7.57 19.93 5.32
CA LYS A 786 -9.00 20.23 5.16
C LYS A 786 -9.72 19.11 4.41
N TYR A 787 -11.04 19.13 4.47
CA TYR A 787 -11.93 18.12 3.90
C TYR A 787 -13.01 18.78 3.05
N TYR A 788 -13.49 18.03 2.05
CA TYR A 788 -14.72 18.36 1.35
C TYR A 788 -15.91 17.63 1.99
N PRO A 789 -17.11 18.23 2.05
CA PRO A 789 -18.32 17.46 2.28
C PRO A 789 -18.53 16.49 1.10
N LEU A 790 -18.81 15.23 1.41
CA LEU A 790 -19.16 14.22 0.41
C LEU A 790 -20.66 14.28 0.18
N TRP A 791 -21.06 14.80 -0.96
CA TRP A 791 -22.47 15.01 -1.27
C TRP A 791 -23.14 13.70 -1.71
N VAL A 792 -23.98 13.14 -0.83
CA VAL A 792 -24.86 12.03 -1.21
C VAL A 792 -26.06 12.59 -1.95
N MET A 793 -25.94 12.67 -3.27
CA MET A 793 -26.97 13.22 -4.15
C MET A 793 -28.21 12.30 -4.18
N LYS A 794 -29.39 12.90 -4.20
CA LYS A 794 -30.67 12.21 -4.48
C LYS A 794 -31.09 12.45 -5.92
N ALA A 795 -31.79 11.49 -6.53
CA ALA A 795 -32.27 11.63 -7.90
C ALA A 795 -33.15 12.89 -8.12
N SER A 796 -33.86 13.34 -7.06
CA SER A 796 -34.65 14.57 -7.07
C SER A 796 -33.81 15.84 -7.13
N GLU A 797 -32.51 15.79 -6.85
CA GLU A 797 -31.56 16.92 -6.86
C GLU A 797 -30.85 17.09 -8.21
N ALA A 798 -31.35 16.44 -9.29
CA ALA A 798 -30.80 16.52 -10.64
C ALA A 798 -30.65 17.95 -11.21
N ASN A 799 -31.42 18.90 -10.67
CA ASN A 799 -31.36 20.32 -11.03
C ASN A 799 -30.70 21.21 -9.95
N ASP A 800 -30.00 20.64 -9.00
CA ASP A 800 -29.25 21.39 -7.98
C ASP A 800 -28.08 22.15 -8.64
N ASP A 801 -27.77 23.34 -8.14
CA ASP A 801 -26.70 24.20 -8.67
C ASP A 801 -25.32 23.57 -8.60
N ARG A 802 -25.11 22.55 -7.75
CA ARG A 802 -23.88 21.77 -7.65
C ARG A 802 -23.66 20.84 -8.87
N VAL A 803 -24.73 20.45 -9.56
CA VAL A 803 -24.62 19.68 -10.80
C VAL A 803 -24.07 20.57 -11.91
N LYS A 804 -22.93 20.18 -12.47
CA LYS A 804 -22.26 20.95 -13.54
C LYS A 804 -22.38 20.29 -14.90
N TRP A 805 -22.36 18.96 -14.96
CA TRP A 805 -22.44 18.21 -16.21
C TRP A 805 -23.29 16.97 -16.02
N LYS A 806 -23.82 16.48 -17.15
CA LYS A 806 -24.62 15.26 -17.18
C LYS A 806 -24.19 14.34 -18.31
N MET A 807 -23.96 13.07 -18.00
CA MET A 807 -23.92 12.01 -18.99
C MET A 807 -25.17 11.14 -18.87
N SER A 808 -25.78 10.83 -20.01
CA SER A 808 -26.88 9.85 -20.08
C SER A 808 -26.45 8.65 -20.90
N PHE A 809 -26.65 7.47 -20.33
CA PHE A 809 -26.37 6.18 -20.96
C PHE A 809 -27.68 5.43 -21.18
N LYS A 810 -27.89 4.85 -22.36
CA LYS A 810 -29.11 4.10 -22.68
C LYS A 810 -28.83 2.89 -23.56
N GLY A 811 -29.69 1.90 -23.52
CA GLY A 811 -29.72 0.78 -24.45
C GLY A 811 -30.06 1.24 -25.87
N ILE A 812 -29.61 0.46 -26.88
CA ILE A 812 -29.98 0.62 -28.30
C ILE A 812 -31.10 -0.37 -28.64
#